data_8663806553d593b7dd80096225815ece
#
_entry.id   8663806553d593b7dd80096225815ece
#
_cell.length_a   1.000
_cell.length_b   1.000
_cell.length_c   1.000
_cell.angle_alpha   90.00
_cell.angle_beta   90.00
_cell.angle_gamma   90.00
#
_symmetry.space_group_name_H-M   'P 1'
#
loop_
_entity.id
_entity.type
_entity.pdbx_description
1 polymer ?
#
loop_
_entity_poly.entity_id
_entity_poly.type
_entity_poly.pdbx_seq_one_letter_code
_entity_poly.pdbx_strand_id
1 'polypeptide(L)'
;MTEHPLLLAAAAAALVAASPALARPMTATDMHMMHRMGAPSVSPDGGFAIFTLSDTDLGANKRNTKLYSLDLTKAGATPRIVAGIGAGHDAMFGGDGAIWFLSPVKGQDQLFRMKMGGKPVQVSALKGDIAGFKISNDGSRLLIFADRDLRCADFACAGIKAADLGGSARAYDQLFVRHWVTWATPGTRSRLFAFPITGGKVTGKGVPVSGALVGDTPSKPSGGGEEIALSPDGKTVYFALREAGRIEATSTNLDIFAAPTDGTAQPVNLTAPNGGTDTLPTISPDGRTLAYVSMARAGYEADRQVLMLRDVASGQVRPLTAGWDRSVDSIAWADDGASLLVTAGDTLEEPVFRINASSGAVTRLTGDGHFGNVLPLPGGAELATMNSIMAPDDLYRIGSQGQAAQLTNVNGAMLAQLDRVKFDKFSFKGADGDKVWGWELKPALRKDKLPIAFLIHGGPQGSFANSWSYRWNPRLFTAPGYAAVSVDFHGSTGYGQAFTDSIRNDWGGKPLEDLKRGLKFATDNDPQLDSTRACALGGSYGGYMVNWIEGNWSDRFKCIVQHDGVFDARAMAYETEELWFDEWEHGGKAYYEDPAAFEKWNPVNYVAKWRTPMLVITSENDFRIPYTQGLASFTALQRRGISSRLLVYPDENHWVLKPKNSIRWYGEVFGWMAKWMGPGATR
;
A
#
# COMPACT_ATOMS: atom_id res chain seq x y z
N MET A 1 63.19 56.49 31.10
CA MET A 1 62.46 55.42 31.87
C MET A 1 61.01 55.84 31.81
N THR A 2 60.30 55.23 30.89
CA THR A 2 58.85 55.38 30.74
C THR A 2 58.25 54.01 30.47
N GLU A 3 57.53 53.50 31.47
CA GLU A 3 56.83 52.24 31.43
C GLU A 3 55.51 52.36 30.65
N HIS A 4 55.26 51.46 29.72
CA HIS A 4 53.95 51.24 29.07
C HIS A 4 53.17 50.09 29.71
N PRO A 5 51.92 50.23 30.10
CA PRO A 5 51.09 49.14 30.52
C PRO A 5 50.41 48.49 29.29
N LEU A 6 50.53 47.15 29.16
CA LEU A 6 49.80 46.32 28.24
C LEU A 6 48.34 46.17 28.71
N LEU A 7 47.39 46.59 27.87
CA LEU A 7 45.96 46.31 28.02
C LEU A 7 45.65 44.94 27.41
N LEU A 8 45.33 43.95 28.25
CA LEU A 8 44.70 42.69 27.82
C LEU A 8 43.21 42.93 27.60
N ALA A 9 42.77 42.84 26.32
CA ALA A 9 41.35 42.77 25.98
C ALA A 9 40.89 41.34 26.08
N ALA A 10 40.09 40.99 27.07
CA ALA A 10 39.39 39.72 27.18
C ALA A 10 38.15 39.72 26.26
N ALA A 11 38.19 38.97 25.16
CA ALA A 11 37.02 38.72 24.33
C ALA A 11 36.13 37.68 25.02
N ALA A 12 35.00 38.14 25.59
CA ALA A 12 33.95 37.23 26.08
C ALA A 12 33.15 36.69 24.87
N ALA A 13 33.40 35.43 24.49
CA ALA A 13 32.57 34.74 23.56
C ALA A 13 31.23 34.40 24.23
N ALA A 14 30.17 35.15 23.89
CA ALA A 14 28.81 34.79 24.28
C ALA A 14 28.37 33.53 23.54
N LEU A 15 28.40 32.40 24.21
CA LEU A 15 27.66 31.20 23.78
C LEU A 15 26.17 31.55 23.84
N VAL A 16 25.58 31.85 22.68
CA VAL A 16 24.13 31.87 22.52
C VAL A 16 23.68 30.39 22.61
N ALA A 17 23.30 29.97 23.82
CA ALA A 17 22.59 28.73 24.01
C ALA A 17 21.25 28.88 23.26
N ALA A 18 21.14 28.27 22.09
CA ALA A 18 19.86 28.13 21.39
C ALA A 18 18.90 27.39 22.35
N SER A 19 17.93 28.10 22.89
CA SER A 19 16.85 27.47 23.65
C SER A 19 16.27 26.37 22.78
N PRO A 20 16.07 25.12 23.28
CA PRO A 20 15.42 24.10 22.51
C PRO A 20 14.06 24.63 22.08
N ALA A 21 13.81 24.66 20.76
CA ALA A 21 12.53 25.07 20.24
C ALA A 21 11.46 24.17 20.89
N LEU A 22 10.44 24.78 21.49
CA LEU A 22 9.33 24.02 22.09
C LEU A 22 8.74 23.13 21.01
N ALA A 23 8.60 21.85 21.31
CA ALA A 23 7.95 20.90 20.41
C ALA A 23 6.54 21.40 20.06
N ARG A 24 6.11 21.19 18.83
CA ARG A 24 4.84 21.69 18.29
C ARG A 24 3.97 20.56 17.74
N PRO A 25 2.64 20.78 17.63
CA PRO A 25 1.76 19.84 16.98
C PRO A 25 2.16 19.58 15.52
N MET A 26 1.98 18.33 15.07
CA MET A 26 2.17 17.94 13.69
C MET A 26 1.02 18.48 12.81
N THR A 27 1.33 19.07 11.68
CA THR A 27 0.34 19.51 10.69
C THR A 27 0.26 18.56 9.49
N ALA A 28 -0.82 18.63 8.72
CA ALA A 28 -0.92 17.89 7.46
C ALA A 28 0.18 18.32 6.46
N THR A 29 0.60 19.60 6.52
CA THR A 29 1.74 20.08 5.75
C THR A 29 3.03 19.36 6.15
N ASP A 30 3.30 19.19 7.44
CA ASP A 30 4.49 18.46 7.91
C ASP A 30 4.50 17.03 7.39
N MET A 31 3.36 16.33 7.45
CA MET A 31 3.22 14.97 6.90
C MET A 31 3.60 14.92 5.41
N HIS A 32 3.14 15.89 4.63
CA HIS A 32 3.48 15.95 3.22
C HIS A 32 4.92 16.35 2.94
N MET A 33 5.52 17.18 3.80
CA MET A 33 6.91 17.60 3.66
C MET A 33 7.93 16.55 4.14
N MET A 34 7.50 15.48 4.80
CA MET A 34 8.36 14.35 5.12
C MET A 34 8.79 13.62 3.84
N HIS A 35 10.06 13.23 3.81
CA HIS A 35 10.60 12.39 2.77
C HIS A 35 9.87 11.05 2.75
N ARG A 36 9.52 10.57 1.54
CA ARG A 36 8.94 9.24 1.33
C ARG A 36 9.98 8.35 0.68
N MET A 37 10.31 7.27 1.37
CA MET A 37 11.27 6.29 0.90
C MET A 37 10.59 5.31 -0.06
N GLY A 38 11.24 5.05 -1.22
CA GLY A 38 10.85 3.97 -2.12
C GLY A 38 11.65 2.70 -1.84
N ALA A 39 11.25 1.60 -2.48
CA ALA A 39 11.87 0.31 -2.31
C ALA A 39 13.40 0.37 -2.57
N PRO A 40 14.23 -0.22 -1.69
CA PRO A 40 15.67 -0.29 -1.89
C PRO A 40 16.06 -1.39 -2.88
N SER A 41 17.25 -1.26 -3.46
CA SER A 41 17.97 -2.33 -4.15
C SER A 41 19.41 -2.39 -3.59
N VAL A 42 19.94 -3.60 -3.45
CA VAL A 42 21.27 -3.85 -2.85
C VAL A 42 22.25 -4.30 -3.92
N SER A 43 23.48 -3.79 -3.86
CA SER A 43 24.57 -4.25 -4.75
C SER A 43 24.88 -5.74 -4.49
N PRO A 44 25.30 -6.51 -5.51
CA PRO A 44 25.55 -7.94 -5.37
C PRO A 44 26.57 -8.31 -4.29
N ASP A 45 27.51 -7.40 -3.98
CA ASP A 45 28.49 -7.57 -2.91
C ASP A 45 27.97 -7.15 -1.51
N GLY A 46 26.71 -6.68 -1.42
CA GLY A 46 26.13 -6.16 -0.18
C GLY A 46 26.72 -4.84 0.33
N GLY A 47 27.58 -4.20 -0.48
CA GLY A 47 28.31 -2.99 -0.06
C GLY A 47 27.49 -1.71 -0.08
N PHE A 48 26.47 -1.64 -0.96
CA PHE A 48 25.66 -0.47 -1.14
C PHE A 48 24.17 -0.81 -1.23
N ALA A 49 23.35 0.09 -0.69
CA ALA A 49 21.93 0.16 -1.02
C ALA A 49 21.66 1.42 -1.86
N ILE A 50 20.76 1.33 -2.83
CA ILE A 50 20.17 2.49 -3.50
C ILE A 50 18.66 2.49 -3.23
N PHE A 51 18.08 3.66 -3.09
CA PHE A 51 16.65 3.87 -2.85
C PHE A 51 16.24 5.28 -3.24
N THR A 52 14.97 5.48 -3.51
CA THR A 52 14.46 6.81 -3.81
C THR A 52 13.99 7.53 -2.54
N LEU A 53 14.15 8.85 -2.51
CA LEU A 53 13.43 9.73 -1.61
C LEU A 53 12.63 10.73 -2.44
N SER A 54 11.33 10.84 -2.10
CA SER A 54 10.42 11.78 -2.75
C SER A 54 10.13 12.96 -1.81
N ASP A 55 10.35 14.16 -2.32
CA ASP A 55 10.04 15.44 -1.67
C ASP A 55 8.77 16.03 -2.27
N THR A 56 7.93 16.65 -1.46
CA THR A 56 6.72 17.32 -1.94
C THR A 56 7.00 18.77 -2.31
N ASP A 57 6.68 19.13 -3.55
CA ASP A 57 6.58 20.51 -4.02
C ASP A 57 5.11 20.95 -3.91
N LEU A 58 4.78 21.64 -2.83
CA LEU A 58 3.44 22.18 -2.60
C LEU A 58 3.04 23.24 -3.64
N GLY A 59 4.00 24.02 -4.17
CA GLY A 59 3.73 24.99 -5.22
C GLY A 59 3.17 24.30 -6.47
N ALA A 60 3.90 23.31 -6.97
CA ALA A 60 3.53 22.51 -8.13
C ALA A 60 2.49 21.41 -7.82
N ASN A 61 2.12 21.20 -6.56
CA ASN A 61 1.21 20.15 -6.09
C ASN A 61 1.61 18.75 -6.55
N LYS A 62 2.90 18.44 -6.50
CA LYS A 62 3.48 17.16 -6.95
C LYS A 62 4.65 16.74 -6.07
N ARG A 63 5.15 15.53 -6.31
CA ARG A 63 6.37 15.02 -5.69
C ARG A 63 7.53 15.03 -6.68
N ASN A 64 8.71 15.31 -6.17
CA ASN A 64 9.97 15.22 -6.90
C ASN A 64 10.80 14.09 -6.27
N THR A 65 11.13 13.08 -7.05
CA THR A 65 11.85 11.90 -6.61
C THR A 65 13.31 11.98 -7.01
N LYS A 66 14.23 11.62 -6.10
CA LYS A 66 15.66 11.52 -6.34
C LYS A 66 16.19 10.18 -5.86
N LEU A 67 17.20 9.67 -6.54
CA LEU A 67 17.90 8.44 -6.12
C LEU A 67 19.02 8.76 -5.15
N TYR A 68 19.08 7.99 -4.07
CA TYR A 68 20.13 8.03 -3.04
C TYR A 68 20.86 6.71 -2.97
N SER A 69 22.10 6.74 -2.51
CA SER A 69 22.89 5.58 -2.13
C SER A 69 23.30 5.64 -0.67
N LEU A 70 23.42 4.48 -0.03
CA LEU A 70 23.93 4.30 1.32
C LEU A 70 25.07 3.26 1.29
N ASP A 71 26.20 3.59 1.88
CA ASP A 71 27.34 2.68 2.06
C ASP A 71 27.04 1.78 3.27
N LEU A 72 26.71 0.52 3.02
CA LEU A 72 26.33 -0.45 4.05
C LEU A 72 27.54 -1.01 4.82
N THR A 73 28.76 -0.75 4.36
CA THR A 73 30.00 -1.20 5.00
C THR A 73 30.46 -0.26 6.12
N LYS A 74 29.92 0.97 6.16
CA LYS A 74 30.31 2.02 7.11
C LYS A 74 29.23 2.27 8.15
N ALA A 75 29.56 2.07 9.41
CA ALA A 75 28.68 2.47 10.50
C ALA A 75 28.45 4.00 10.48
N GLY A 76 27.18 4.40 10.65
CA GLY A 76 26.80 5.81 10.65
C GLY A 76 26.90 6.52 9.28
N ALA A 77 26.97 5.75 8.18
CA ALA A 77 26.87 6.31 6.83
C ALA A 77 25.58 7.12 6.65
N THR A 78 25.65 8.20 5.90
CA THR A 78 24.47 9.01 5.55
C THR A 78 24.12 8.82 4.07
N PRO A 79 22.81 8.83 3.72
CA PRO A 79 22.38 8.78 2.34
C PRO A 79 23.00 9.90 1.49
N ARG A 80 23.44 9.58 0.27
CA ARG A 80 24.00 10.52 -0.68
C ARG A 80 23.26 10.45 -2.00
N ILE A 81 22.97 11.60 -2.61
CA ILE A 81 22.35 11.66 -3.94
C ILE A 81 23.26 10.96 -4.94
N VAL A 82 22.70 10.08 -5.75
CA VAL A 82 23.40 9.47 -6.87
C VAL A 82 23.45 10.49 -8.03
N ALA A 83 24.65 11.02 -8.26
CA ALA A 83 24.84 12.08 -9.26
C ALA A 83 24.59 11.59 -10.69
N GLY A 84 24.10 12.49 -11.55
CA GLY A 84 23.95 12.27 -12.98
C GLY A 84 22.65 11.59 -13.42
N ILE A 85 21.82 11.10 -12.48
CA ILE A 85 20.57 10.40 -12.82
C ILE A 85 19.43 11.39 -13.21
N GLY A 86 19.46 12.62 -12.70
CA GLY A 86 18.44 13.63 -13.01
C GLY A 86 17.04 13.20 -12.56
N ALA A 87 16.12 13.05 -13.53
CA ALA A 87 14.75 12.59 -13.31
C ALA A 87 14.61 11.05 -13.37
N GLY A 88 15.72 10.30 -13.18
CA GLY A 88 15.70 8.84 -13.19
C GLY A 88 14.94 8.23 -12.01
N HIS A 89 14.24 7.13 -12.29
CA HIS A 89 13.41 6.40 -11.35
C HIS A 89 13.52 4.88 -11.57
N ASP A 90 12.85 4.09 -10.75
CA ASP A 90 12.84 2.61 -10.79
C ASP A 90 14.25 1.99 -10.89
N ALA A 91 15.15 2.50 -10.04
CA ALA A 91 16.54 2.10 -10.09
C ALA A 91 16.77 0.79 -9.35
N MET A 92 17.56 -0.10 -9.96
CA MET A 92 18.00 -1.36 -9.35
C MET A 92 19.45 -1.68 -9.71
N PHE A 93 20.12 -2.47 -8.86
CA PHE A 93 21.39 -3.06 -9.21
C PHE A 93 21.19 -4.27 -10.14
N GLY A 94 21.98 -4.36 -11.18
CA GLY A 94 22.15 -5.59 -11.95
C GLY A 94 23.21 -6.51 -11.30
N GLY A 95 23.27 -7.76 -11.73
CA GLY A 95 24.24 -8.73 -11.22
C GLY A 95 25.70 -8.36 -11.43
N ASP A 96 25.98 -7.42 -12.36
CA ASP A 96 27.33 -6.84 -12.59
C ASP A 96 27.65 -5.65 -11.68
N GLY A 97 26.80 -5.32 -10.73
CA GLY A 97 26.93 -4.18 -9.81
C GLY A 97 26.70 -2.82 -10.46
N ALA A 98 26.22 -2.76 -11.69
CA ALA A 98 25.79 -1.51 -12.27
C ALA A 98 24.37 -1.16 -11.85
N ILE A 99 24.08 0.14 -11.79
CA ILE A 99 22.73 0.68 -11.56
C ILE A 99 22.01 0.78 -12.91
N TRP A 100 20.85 0.17 -13.01
CA TRP A 100 19.92 0.27 -14.10
C TRP A 100 18.72 1.10 -13.67
N PHE A 101 18.24 2.02 -14.52
CA PHE A 101 17.14 2.92 -14.15
C PHE A 101 16.41 3.45 -15.38
N LEU A 102 15.17 3.86 -15.20
CA LEU A 102 14.40 4.58 -16.22
C LEU A 102 14.66 6.08 -16.11
N SER A 103 14.68 6.75 -17.25
CA SER A 103 14.74 8.22 -17.31
C SER A 103 14.11 8.73 -18.59
N PRO A 104 13.37 9.86 -18.54
CA PRO A 104 12.66 10.39 -19.69
C PRO A 104 13.60 10.95 -20.75
N VAL A 105 13.40 10.51 -22.00
CA VAL A 105 14.03 11.03 -23.22
C VAL A 105 12.93 11.48 -24.15
N LYS A 106 12.85 12.77 -24.42
CA LYS A 106 11.78 13.37 -25.26
C LYS A 106 10.36 12.99 -24.78
N GLY A 107 10.17 12.89 -23.46
CA GLY A 107 8.86 12.59 -22.85
C GLY A 107 8.48 11.11 -22.82
N GLN A 108 9.39 10.19 -23.14
CA GLN A 108 9.21 8.74 -23.02
C GLN A 108 10.33 8.15 -22.19
N ASP A 109 10.00 7.25 -21.26
CA ASP A 109 10.99 6.61 -20.42
C ASP A 109 11.85 5.65 -21.22
N GLN A 110 13.16 5.76 -21.03
CA GLN A 110 14.18 4.91 -21.62
C GLN A 110 15.07 4.31 -20.54
N LEU A 111 15.67 3.17 -20.83
CA LEU A 111 16.55 2.49 -19.91
C LEU A 111 17.98 3.07 -20.00
N PHE A 112 18.54 3.34 -18.84
CA PHE A 112 19.90 3.80 -18.62
C PHE A 112 20.65 2.82 -17.72
N ARG A 113 21.99 2.84 -17.85
CA ARG A 113 22.89 2.07 -17.00
C ARG A 113 24.08 2.92 -16.59
N MET A 114 24.54 2.78 -15.35
CA MET A 114 25.77 3.42 -14.88
C MET A 114 26.46 2.57 -13.81
N LYS A 115 27.77 2.67 -13.70
CA LYS A 115 28.51 2.20 -12.50
C LYS A 115 28.36 3.23 -11.38
N MET A 116 28.43 2.78 -10.13
CA MET A 116 28.43 3.68 -8.98
C MET A 116 29.52 4.76 -9.17
N GLY A 117 29.13 6.05 -9.06
CA GLY A 117 30.01 7.19 -9.28
C GLY A 117 30.40 7.46 -10.75
N GLY A 118 29.90 6.66 -11.69
CA GLY A 118 30.14 6.84 -13.13
C GLY A 118 29.17 7.81 -13.80
N LYS A 119 29.23 7.90 -15.13
CA LYS A 119 28.26 8.63 -15.93
C LYS A 119 27.18 7.69 -16.47
N PRO A 120 25.89 8.13 -16.50
CA PRO A 120 24.82 7.36 -17.10
C PRO A 120 25.03 7.19 -18.61
N VAL A 121 24.70 6.00 -19.10
CA VAL A 121 24.71 5.65 -20.51
C VAL A 121 23.32 5.17 -20.88
N GLN A 122 22.70 5.78 -21.87
CA GLN A 122 21.44 5.30 -22.43
C GLN A 122 21.66 3.96 -23.15
N VAL A 123 20.91 2.94 -22.74
CA VAL A 123 21.03 1.58 -23.27
C VAL A 123 19.84 1.18 -24.15
N SER A 124 18.72 1.88 -24.07
CA SER A 124 17.57 1.68 -24.96
C SER A 124 17.25 2.92 -25.79
N ALA A 125 16.63 2.70 -26.94
CA ALA A 125 16.05 3.74 -27.81
C ALA A 125 14.74 3.19 -28.38
N LEU A 126 13.81 2.81 -27.50
CA LEU A 126 12.57 2.14 -27.84
C LEU A 126 11.49 3.15 -28.24
N LYS A 127 10.59 2.74 -29.14
CA LYS A 127 9.41 3.51 -29.51
C LYS A 127 8.28 3.17 -28.56
N GLY A 128 7.94 4.09 -27.70
CA GLY A 128 6.88 3.95 -26.69
C GLY A 128 7.41 3.97 -25.26
N ASP A 129 6.50 4.23 -24.37
CA ASP A 129 6.77 4.37 -22.94
C ASP A 129 7.00 3.03 -22.26
N ILE A 130 7.81 3.02 -21.22
CA ILE A 130 8.16 1.87 -20.39
C ILE A 130 7.53 2.09 -19.02
N ALA A 131 6.60 1.22 -18.61
CA ALA A 131 5.96 1.31 -17.28
C ALA A 131 6.83 0.72 -16.18
N GLY A 132 7.73 -0.21 -16.52
CA GLY A 132 8.69 -0.80 -15.60
C GLY A 132 9.54 -1.87 -16.29
N PHE A 133 10.54 -2.36 -15.58
CA PHE A 133 11.50 -3.31 -16.17
C PHE A 133 12.10 -4.28 -15.16
N LYS A 134 12.68 -5.38 -15.67
CA LYS A 134 13.59 -6.29 -14.95
C LYS A 134 14.78 -6.67 -15.81
N ILE A 135 15.92 -6.92 -15.18
CA ILE A 135 17.16 -7.35 -15.84
C ILE A 135 17.55 -8.73 -15.30
N SER A 136 17.98 -9.65 -16.18
CA SER A 136 18.58 -10.92 -15.74
C SER A 136 19.89 -10.70 -15.01
N ASN A 137 20.23 -11.63 -14.09
CA ASN A 137 21.44 -11.51 -13.28
C ASN A 137 22.72 -11.42 -14.12
N ASP A 138 22.77 -12.10 -15.27
CA ASP A 138 23.90 -12.04 -16.22
C ASP A 138 23.91 -10.78 -17.08
N GLY A 139 22.87 -9.91 -16.98
CA GLY A 139 22.74 -8.70 -17.77
C GLY A 139 22.45 -8.91 -19.24
N SER A 140 22.09 -10.12 -19.68
CA SER A 140 21.87 -10.46 -21.09
C SER A 140 20.44 -10.26 -21.58
N ARG A 141 19.46 -10.17 -20.66
CA ARG A 141 18.04 -10.03 -20.94
C ARG A 141 17.42 -8.86 -20.20
N LEU A 142 16.58 -8.13 -20.89
CA LEU A 142 15.69 -7.10 -20.36
C LEU A 142 14.25 -7.55 -20.53
N LEU A 143 13.46 -7.48 -19.47
CA LEU A 143 12.00 -7.51 -19.52
C LEU A 143 11.47 -6.09 -19.36
N ILE A 144 10.47 -5.74 -20.14
CA ILE A 144 9.73 -4.48 -20.03
C ILE A 144 8.26 -4.80 -20.00
N PHE A 145 7.50 -4.13 -19.13
CA PHE A 145 6.05 -4.13 -19.20
C PHE A 145 5.54 -2.73 -19.56
N ALA A 146 4.48 -2.71 -20.35
CA ALA A 146 3.82 -1.49 -20.79
C ALA A 146 2.44 -1.78 -21.39
N ASP A 147 1.56 -0.80 -21.34
CA ASP A 147 0.26 -0.88 -21.99
C ASP A 147 0.44 -0.91 -23.51
N ARG A 148 -0.05 -1.98 -24.14
CA ARG A 148 0.02 -2.20 -25.58
C ARG A 148 -1.25 -2.85 -26.11
N ASP A 149 -1.60 -2.53 -27.35
CA ASP A 149 -2.68 -3.22 -28.06
C ASP A 149 -2.36 -4.72 -28.20
N LEU A 150 -3.35 -5.56 -27.97
CA LEU A 150 -3.21 -7.02 -28.06
C LEU A 150 -2.78 -7.51 -29.45
N ARG A 151 -3.05 -6.74 -30.52
CA ARG A 151 -2.66 -7.04 -31.88
C ARG A 151 -1.20 -6.70 -32.19
N CYS A 152 -0.50 -6.01 -31.28
CA CYS A 152 0.90 -5.67 -31.45
C CYS A 152 1.79 -6.91 -31.41
N ALA A 153 2.51 -7.15 -32.50
CA ALA A 153 3.47 -8.25 -32.61
C ALA A 153 4.83 -7.93 -31.95
N ASP A 154 5.10 -6.65 -31.70
CA ASP A 154 6.34 -6.19 -31.07
C ASP A 154 6.09 -4.92 -30.24
N PHE A 155 7.09 -4.49 -29.49
CA PHE A 155 7.00 -3.32 -28.62
C PHE A 155 6.85 -2.00 -29.36
N ALA A 156 7.35 -1.90 -30.59
CA ALA A 156 7.35 -0.66 -31.39
C ALA A 156 5.98 -0.34 -32.02
N CYS A 157 5.05 -1.26 -31.92
CA CYS A 157 3.67 -1.11 -32.41
C CYS A 157 2.94 -0.06 -31.57
N ALA A 158 2.42 0.98 -32.23
CA ALA A 158 1.75 2.09 -31.52
C ALA A 158 0.34 1.78 -31.01
N GLY A 159 -0.29 0.69 -31.49
CA GLY A 159 -1.69 0.40 -31.21
C GLY A 159 -2.67 1.43 -31.82
N ILE A 160 -3.95 1.26 -31.56
CA ILE A 160 -4.97 2.26 -31.89
C ILE A 160 -5.07 3.24 -30.71
N LYS A 161 -4.92 4.53 -31.00
CA LYS A 161 -5.18 5.58 -30.01
C LYS A 161 -6.69 5.85 -29.93
N ALA A 162 -7.19 6.16 -28.75
CA ALA A 162 -8.60 6.53 -28.57
C ALA A 162 -9.01 7.70 -29.51
N ALA A 163 -8.08 8.63 -29.79
CA ALA A 163 -8.29 9.73 -30.73
C ALA A 163 -8.50 9.26 -32.17
N ASP A 164 -8.02 8.07 -32.54
CA ASP A 164 -8.16 7.52 -33.90
C ASP A 164 -9.54 6.90 -34.15
N LEU A 165 -10.38 6.78 -33.10
CA LEU A 165 -11.74 6.23 -33.15
C LEU A 165 -12.83 7.28 -33.49
N GLY A 166 -12.44 8.53 -33.77
CA GLY A 166 -13.36 9.56 -34.23
C GLY A 166 -14.31 10.10 -33.14
N GLY A 167 -13.77 10.86 -32.19
CA GLY A 167 -14.53 11.48 -31.12
C GLY A 167 -14.12 11.01 -29.72
N SER A 168 -14.85 11.42 -28.69
CA SER A 168 -14.56 11.12 -27.29
C SER A 168 -15.32 9.92 -26.73
N ALA A 169 -16.23 9.31 -27.51
CA ALA A 169 -17.04 8.18 -27.09
C ALA A 169 -16.17 6.91 -26.94
N ARG A 170 -16.48 6.12 -25.92
CA ARG A 170 -15.90 4.79 -25.68
C ARG A 170 -17.01 3.76 -25.83
N ALA A 171 -16.74 2.66 -26.51
CA ALA A 171 -17.68 1.54 -26.67
C ALA A 171 -17.12 0.30 -26.00
N TYR A 172 -17.94 -0.38 -25.24
CA TYR A 172 -17.58 -1.60 -24.52
C TYR A 172 -18.67 -2.64 -24.73
N ASP A 173 -18.27 -3.88 -25.01
CA ASP A 173 -19.17 -5.02 -25.18
C ASP A 173 -19.11 -6.00 -24.00
N GLN A 174 -18.20 -5.74 -23.06
CA GLN A 174 -18.01 -6.54 -21.84
C GLN A 174 -17.35 -5.74 -20.74
N LEU A 175 -17.45 -6.22 -19.51
CA LEU A 175 -16.63 -5.76 -18.37
C LEU A 175 -15.16 -6.25 -18.53
N PHE A 176 -14.11 -5.57 -18.00
CA PHE A 176 -14.18 -4.31 -17.26
C PHE A 176 -14.29 -3.11 -18.19
N VAL A 177 -15.15 -2.16 -17.87
CA VAL A 177 -15.16 -0.85 -18.57
C VAL A 177 -14.26 0.16 -17.87
N ARG A 178 -14.00 -0.04 -16.60
CA ARG A 178 -13.12 0.77 -15.75
C ARG A 178 -12.57 -0.10 -14.63
N HIS A 179 -11.43 0.28 -14.07
CA HIS A 179 -10.82 -0.41 -12.96
C HIS A 179 -10.10 0.61 -12.06
N TRP A 180 -10.43 0.61 -10.77
CA TRP A 180 -9.94 1.48 -9.72
C TRP A 180 -10.14 2.98 -10.01
N VAL A 181 -9.30 3.58 -10.85
CA VAL A 181 -9.32 5.03 -11.17
C VAL A 181 -9.31 5.32 -12.67
N THR A 182 -9.25 4.31 -13.51
CA THR A 182 -9.06 4.46 -14.95
C THR A 182 -10.16 3.78 -15.76
N TRP A 183 -10.54 4.42 -16.86
CA TRP A 183 -11.33 3.78 -17.89
C TRP A 183 -10.44 2.86 -18.72
N ALA A 184 -10.89 1.64 -18.96
CA ALA A 184 -10.18 0.71 -19.82
C ALA A 184 -10.10 1.26 -21.27
N THR A 185 -8.97 1.06 -21.92
CA THR A 185 -8.84 1.30 -23.35
C THR A 185 -9.11 -0.02 -24.07
N PRO A 186 -10.20 -0.14 -24.84
CA PRO A 186 -10.53 -1.38 -25.52
C PRO A 186 -9.37 -1.95 -26.34
N GLY A 187 -9.11 -3.25 -26.19
CA GLY A 187 -8.01 -3.96 -26.87
C GLY A 187 -6.61 -3.70 -26.32
N THR A 188 -6.45 -2.87 -25.30
CA THR A 188 -5.16 -2.59 -24.65
C THR A 188 -5.03 -3.31 -23.33
N ARG A 189 -3.86 -3.93 -23.09
CA ARG A 189 -3.49 -4.59 -21.83
C ARG A 189 -2.05 -4.22 -21.44
N SER A 190 -1.72 -4.33 -20.17
CA SER A 190 -0.33 -4.36 -19.73
C SER A 190 0.30 -5.65 -20.26
N ARG A 191 1.36 -5.53 -21.05
CA ARG A 191 2.00 -6.65 -21.73
C ARG A 191 3.49 -6.69 -21.44
N LEU A 192 4.02 -7.90 -21.34
CA LEU A 192 5.42 -8.16 -21.02
C LEU A 192 6.21 -8.46 -22.31
N PHE A 193 7.34 -7.74 -22.50
CA PHE A 193 8.22 -7.89 -23.65
C PHE A 193 9.65 -8.19 -23.22
N ALA A 194 10.27 -9.17 -23.85
CA ALA A 194 11.67 -9.51 -23.64
C ALA A 194 12.57 -8.98 -24.75
N PHE A 195 13.73 -8.46 -24.36
CA PHE A 195 14.76 -7.95 -25.28
C PHE A 195 16.11 -8.55 -24.96
N PRO A 196 16.93 -8.89 -25.95
CA PRO A 196 18.34 -9.17 -25.72
C PRO A 196 19.12 -7.87 -25.44
N ILE A 197 20.12 -7.99 -24.56
CA ILE A 197 21.12 -6.95 -24.33
C ILE A 197 22.43 -7.45 -24.94
N THR A 198 22.92 -6.75 -25.98
CA THR A 198 24.16 -7.13 -26.67
C THR A 198 25.11 -5.93 -26.71
N GLY A 199 26.35 -6.10 -26.28
CA GLY A 199 27.32 -5.01 -26.22
C GLY A 199 26.88 -3.86 -25.30
N GLY A 200 26.11 -4.16 -24.25
CA GLY A 200 25.59 -3.16 -23.30
C GLY A 200 24.44 -2.32 -23.82
N LYS A 201 23.79 -2.74 -24.91
CA LYS A 201 22.61 -2.06 -25.51
C LYS A 201 21.46 -3.02 -25.72
N VAL A 202 20.26 -2.51 -25.54
CA VAL A 202 19.01 -3.21 -25.86
C VAL A 202 18.89 -3.31 -27.38
N THR A 203 18.63 -4.51 -27.88
CA THR A 203 18.54 -4.79 -29.33
C THR A 203 17.25 -5.52 -29.66
N GLY A 204 16.88 -5.53 -30.94
CA GLY A 204 15.66 -6.18 -31.41
C GLY A 204 14.40 -5.31 -31.24
N LYS A 205 13.23 -5.91 -31.47
CA LYS A 205 11.92 -5.25 -31.45
C LYS A 205 11.09 -5.53 -30.20
N GLY A 206 11.58 -6.42 -29.34
CA GLY A 206 10.86 -6.94 -28.19
C GLY A 206 9.94 -8.11 -28.54
N VAL A 207 10.12 -9.22 -27.84
CA VAL A 207 9.31 -10.43 -27.97
C VAL A 207 8.17 -10.34 -26.97
N PRO A 208 6.88 -10.40 -27.36
CA PRO A 208 5.77 -10.42 -26.42
C PRO A 208 5.70 -11.80 -25.74
N VAL A 209 6.30 -11.93 -24.57
CA VAL A 209 6.43 -13.21 -23.85
C VAL A 209 5.13 -13.71 -23.25
N SER A 210 4.13 -12.87 -23.09
CA SER A 210 2.76 -13.29 -22.76
C SER A 210 2.02 -13.95 -23.94
N GLY A 211 2.63 -13.99 -25.13
CA GLY A 211 2.07 -14.69 -26.30
C GLY A 211 0.68 -14.19 -26.67
N ALA A 212 -0.26 -15.14 -26.83
CA ALA A 212 -1.66 -14.90 -27.18
C ALA A 212 -2.57 -14.70 -25.96
N LEU A 213 -2.05 -14.75 -24.74
CA LEU A 213 -2.85 -14.57 -23.51
C LEU A 213 -3.50 -13.19 -23.46
N VAL A 214 -4.76 -13.16 -23.04
CA VAL A 214 -5.56 -11.93 -22.90
C VAL A 214 -5.74 -11.62 -21.42
N GLY A 215 -4.88 -10.75 -20.92
CA GLY A 215 -4.87 -10.30 -19.54
C GLY A 215 -3.79 -9.25 -19.34
N ASP A 216 -3.77 -8.64 -18.16
CA ASP A 216 -2.74 -7.69 -17.77
C ASP A 216 -1.59 -8.41 -17.03
N THR A 217 -0.34 -8.14 -17.41
CA THR A 217 0.85 -8.53 -16.68
C THR A 217 1.87 -7.37 -16.67
N PRO A 218 2.20 -6.80 -15.51
CA PRO A 218 1.59 -7.06 -14.19
C PRO A 218 0.09 -6.85 -14.16
N SER A 219 -0.59 -7.47 -13.18
CA SER A 219 -2.04 -7.39 -13.03
C SER A 219 -2.48 -5.97 -12.65
N LYS A 220 -3.65 -5.56 -13.11
CA LYS A 220 -4.24 -4.28 -12.67
C LYS A 220 -5.23 -4.52 -11.53
N PRO A 221 -5.40 -3.52 -10.60
CA PRO A 221 -4.86 -2.15 -10.67
C PRO A 221 -3.48 -1.99 -10.02
N SER A 222 -3.02 -2.92 -9.20
CA SER A 222 -1.93 -2.71 -8.25
C SER A 222 -0.67 -3.56 -8.49
N GLY A 223 -0.73 -4.54 -9.40
CA GLY A 223 0.41 -5.41 -9.70
C GLY A 223 1.60 -4.65 -10.29
N GLY A 224 2.81 -5.11 -9.95
CA GLY A 224 4.06 -4.51 -10.35
C GLY A 224 5.13 -5.56 -10.66
N GLY A 225 6.40 -5.15 -10.54
CA GLY A 225 7.53 -6.03 -10.79
C GLY A 225 7.61 -7.27 -9.88
N GLU A 226 6.94 -7.29 -8.74
CA GLU A 226 6.84 -8.42 -7.81
C GLU A 226 6.07 -9.61 -8.42
N GLU A 227 5.21 -9.36 -9.39
CA GLU A 227 4.49 -10.40 -10.13
C GLU A 227 5.30 -11.01 -11.29
N ILE A 228 6.56 -10.64 -11.43
CA ILE A 228 7.43 -11.08 -12.52
C ILE A 228 8.77 -11.55 -11.96
N ALA A 229 9.19 -12.76 -12.32
CA ALA A 229 10.51 -13.30 -12.00
C ALA A 229 11.23 -13.81 -13.27
N LEU A 230 12.55 -13.57 -13.33
CA LEU A 230 13.42 -14.15 -14.35
C LEU A 230 14.25 -15.30 -13.76
N SER A 231 14.37 -16.39 -14.52
CA SER A 231 15.38 -17.42 -14.17
C SER A 231 16.79 -16.80 -14.10
N PRO A 232 17.70 -17.33 -13.28
CA PRO A 232 19.04 -16.77 -13.13
C PRO A 232 19.82 -16.66 -14.46
N ASP A 233 19.56 -17.57 -15.40
CA ASP A 233 20.15 -17.55 -16.74
C ASP A 233 19.40 -16.67 -17.77
N GLY A 234 18.36 -15.97 -17.33
CA GLY A 234 17.54 -15.07 -18.15
C GLY A 234 16.72 -15.73 -19.25
N LYS A 235 16.63 -17.06 -19.33
CA LYS A 235 15.95 -17.76 -20.42
C LYS A 235 14.47 -17.97 -20.20
N THR A 236 14.04 -18.05 -18.95
CA THR A 236 12.62 -18.26 -18.59
C THR A 236 12.12 -17.07 -17.78
N VAL A 237 10.93 -16.61 -18.09
CA VAL A 237 10.18 -15.65 -17.28
C VAL A 237 8.98 -16.34 -16.64
N TYR A 238 8.76 -16.08 -15.36
CA TYR A 238 7.56 -16.44 -14.60
C TYR A 238 6.77 -15.17 -14.34
N PHE A 239 5.47 -15.18 -14.57
CA PHE A 239 4.65 -13.99 -14.39
C PHE A 239 3.21 -14.36 -14.02
N ALA A 240 2.56 -13.50 -13.22
CA ALA A 240 1.15 -13.62 -12.92
C ALA A 240 0.29 -12.95 -14.00
N LEU A 241 -0.86 -13.57 -14.34
CA LEU A 241 -1.82 -13.02 -15.30
C LEU A 241 -3.21 -13.59 -15.02
N ARG A 242 -4.25 -12.74 -15.13
CA ARG A 242 -5.65 -13.16 -15.11
C ARG A 242 -6.17 -13.33 -16.54
N GLU A 243 -6.53 -14.57 -16.91
CA GLU A 243 -7.13 -14.87 -18.20
C GLU A 243 -8.58 -15.36 -17.98
N ALA A 244 -9.46 -14.45 -17.62
CA ALA A 244 -10.84 -14.77 -17.25
C ALA A 244 -11.88 -14.43 -18.33
N GLY A 245 -11.50 -13.69 -19.39
CA GLY A 245 -12.39 -13.32 -20.49
C GLY A 245 -13.61 -12.55 -20.01
N ARG A 246 -14.83 -13.00 -20.37
CA ARG A 246 -16.08 -12.29 -20.02
C ARG A 246 -16.39 -12.25 -18.53
N ILE A 247 -15.84 -13.16 -17.73
CA ILE A 247 -16.04 -13.21 -16.29
C ILE A 247 -14.93 -12.48 -15.51
N GLU A 248 -14.08 -11.73 -16.19
CA GLU A 248 -12.93 -11.05 -15.57
C GLU A 248 -13.33 -10.19 -14.35
N ALA A 249 -14.48 -9.51 -14.42
CA ALA A 249 -14.97 -8.64 -13.33
C ALA A 249 -15.50 -9.41 -12.10
N THR A 250 -15.72 -10.72 -12.21
CA THR A 250 -16.19 -11.60 -11.11
C THR A 250 -15.17 -12.67 -10.73
N SER A 251 -13.95 -12.62 -11.31
CA SER A 251 -12.92 -13.64 -11.12
C SER A 251 -11.68 -13.04 -10.44
N THR A 252 -11.24 -13.67 -9.35
CA THR A 252 -9.94 -13.38 -8.70
C THR A 252 -8.83 -14.32 -9.21
N ASN A 253 -9.10 -15.17 -10.20
CA ASN A 253 -8.16 -16.18 -10.67
C ASN A 253 -6.97 -15.55 -11.40
N LEU A 254 -5.89 -15.28 -10.66
CA LEU A 254 -4.56 -15.01 -11.19
C LEU A 254 -3.79 -16.32 -11.23
N ASP A 255 -3.22 -16.65 -12.38
CA ASP A 255 -2.37 -17.82 -12.56
C ASP A 255 -0.91 -17.41 -12.81
N ILE A 256 0.01 -18.26 -12.41
CA ILE A 256 1.43 -18.11 -12.75
C ILE A 256 1.73 -18.84 -14.05
N PHE A 257 2.28 -18.12 -15.00
CA PHE A 257 2.73 -18.64 -16.29
C PHE A 257 4.25 -18.68 -16.35
N ALA A 258 4.78 -19.63 -17.13
CA ALA A 258 6.17 -19.66 -17.52
C ALA A 258 6.31 -19.56 -19.04
N ALA A 259 7.24 -18.74 -19.52
CA ALA A 259 7.50 -18.60 -20.94
C ALA A 259 9.01 -18.43 -21.23
N PRO A 260 9.52 -18.92 -22.38
CA PRO A 260 10.86 -18.62 -22.82
C PRO A 260 10.96 -17.15 -23.25
N THR A 261 12.04 -16.47 -22.83
CA THR A 261 12.24 -15.04 -23.13
C THR A 261 12.57 -14.76 -24.59
N ASP A 262 12.84 -15.77 -25.40
CA ASP A 262 13.08 -15.67 -26.85
C ASP A 262 11.80 -15.88 -27.69
N GLY A 263 10.67 -16.22 -27.04
CA GLY A 263 9.39 -16.43 -27.71
C GLY A 263 9.30 -17.71 -28.54
N THR A 264 10.19 -18.67 -28.34
CA THR A 264 10.20 -19.93 -29.10
C THR A 264 9.03 -20.87 -28.76
N ALA A 265 8.35 -20.63 -27.64
CA ALA A 265 7.15 -21.37 -27.24
C ALA A 265 6.10 -20.42 -26.59
N GLN A 266 4.85 -20.85 -26.58
CA GLN A 266 3.77 -20.17 -25.87
C GLN A 266 3.93 -20.32 -24.36
N PRO A 267 3.39 -19.37 -23.56
CA PRO A 267 3.34 -19.50 -22.10
C PRO A 267 2.62 -20.78 -21.65
N VAL A 268 3.15 -21.39 -20.60
CA VAL A 268 2.54 -22.54 -19.95
C VAL A 268 1.98 -22.10 -18.59
N ASN A 269 0.70 -22.37 -18.35
CA ASN A 269 0.08 -22.12 -17.05
C ASN A 269 0.58 -23.16 -16.04
N LEU A 270 1.21 -22.71 -14.95
CA LEU A 270 1.80 -23.57 -13.92
C LEU A 270 0.83 -23.87 -12.78
N THR A 271 -0.26 -23.11 -12.64
CA THR A 271 -1.20 -23.15 -11.51
C THR A 271 -2.64 -23.38 -11.92
N ALA A 272 -2.91 -23.71 -13.17
CA ALA A 272 -4.23 -23.91 -13.77
C ALA A 272 -5.29 -24.69 -12.93
N PRO A 273 -4.94 -25.68 -12.06
CA PRO A 273 -5.93 -26.36 -11.23
C PRO A 273 -6.53 -25.50 -10.12
N ASN A 274 -5.86 -24.38 -9.74
CA ASN A 274 -6.35 -23.47 -8.72
C ASN A 274 -7.29 -22.42 -9.34
N GLY A 275 -8.46 -22.20 -8.75
CA GLY A 275 -9.39 -21.15 -9.17
C GLY A 275 -9.27 -19.85 -8.37
N GLY A 276 -8.36 -19.82 -7.39
CA GLY A 276 -8.02 -18.64 -6.57
C GLY A 276 -6.87 -17.85 -7.18
N THR A 277 -6.25 -17.01 -6.37
CA THR A 277 -5.13 -16.16 -6.79
C THR A 277 -3.79 -16.84 -6.52
N ASP A 278 -2.97 -17.00 -7.56
CA ASP A 278 -1.56 -17.39 -7.48
C ASP A 278 -0.69 -16.23 -7.95
N THR A 279 0.19 -15.72 -7.10
CA THR A 279 0.98 -14.51 -7.41
C THR A 279 2.35 -14.51 -6.71
N LEU A 280 3.12 -13.42 -6.86
CA LEU A 280 4.45 -13.21 -6.29
C LEU A 280 5.47 -14.32 -6.66
N PRO A 281 5.59 -14.70 -7.94
CA PRO A 281 6.56 -15.71 -8.33
C PRO A 281 7.98 -15.26 -8.00
N THR A 282 8.73 -16.09 -7.26
CA THR A 282 10.08 -15.78 -6.81
C THR A 282 10.97 -17.01 -6.98
N ILE A 283 11.89 -16.95 -7.96
CA ILE A 283 12.77 -18.08 -8.27
C ILE A 283 13.95 -18.13 -7.30
N SER A 284 14.35 -19.35 -6.88
CA SER A 284 15.53 -19.56 -6.03
C SER A 284 16.82 -19.13 -6.74
N PRO A 285 17.88 -18.75 -5.99
CA PRO A 285 19.15 -18.34 -6.58
C PRO A 285 19.77 -19.38 -7.52
N ASP A 286 19.54 -20.68 -7.29
CA ASP A 286 20.02 -21.78 -8.14
C ASP A 286 19.08 -22.10 -9.32
N GLY A 287 17.92 -21.42 -9.41
CA GLY A 287 16.93 -21.60 -10.49
C GLY A 287 16.09 -22.87 -10.39
N ARG A 288 16.19 -23.66 -9.33
CA ARG A 288 15.54 -24.97 -9.23
C ARG A 288 14.17 -24.95 -8.58
N THR A 289 13.88 -23.95 -7.76
CA THR A 289 12.63 -23.88 -7.02
C THR A 289 11.94 -22.53 -7.25
N LEU A 290 10.68 -22.59 -7.69
CA LEU A 290 9.81 -21.43 -7.78
C LEU A 290 8.97 -21.36 -6.50
N ALA A 291 9.14 -20.27 -5.73
CA ALA A 291 8.26 -19.91 -4.63
C ALA A 291 7.17 -18.97 -5.13
N TYR A 292 5.96 -19.06 -4.58
CA TYR A 292 4.84 -18.19 -4.87
C TYR A 292 3.79 -18.27 -3.75
N VAL A 293 2.87 -17.32 -3.69
CA VAL A 293 1.70 -17.41 -2.79
C VAL A 293 0.48 -17.87 -3.55
N SER A 294 -0.38 -18.63 -2.86
CA SER A 294 -1.60 -19.23 -3.40
C SER A 294 -2.77 -19.03 -2.44
N MET A 295 -3.88 -18.52 -2.95
CA MET A 295 -5.18 -18.46 -2.30
C MET A 295 -6.04 -19.61 -2.82
N ALA A 296 -6.74 -20.32 -1.94
CA ALA A 296 -7.49 -21.52 -2.32
C ALA A 296 -8.91 -21.24 -2.85
N ARG A 297 -9.51 -20.09 -2.50
CA ARG A 297 -10.92 -19.78 -2.76
C ARG A 297 -11.09 -18.82 -3.91
N ALA A 298 -11.78 -19.27 -4.97
CA ALA A 298 -12.17 -18.43 -6.09
C ALA A 298 -13.13 -17.30 -5.64
N GLY A 299 -12.95 -16.09 -6.18
CA GLY A 299 -13.79 -14.93 -5.89
C GLY A 299 -13.50 -14.23 -4.56
N TYR A 300 -12.52 -14.68 -3.78
CA TYR A 300 -12.19 -14.11 -2.48
C TYR A 300 -10.77 -13.53 -2.44
N GLU A 301 -10.65 -12.21 -2.46
CA GLU A 301 -9.36 -11.51 -2.51
C GLU A 301 -8.65 -11.39 -1.15
N ALA A 302 -9.33 -11.69 -0.04
CA ALA A 302 -8.76 -11.72 1.30
C ALA A 302 -8.56 -13.15 1.84
N ASP A 303 -8.55 -14.14 0.95
CA ASP A 303 -8.19 -15.50 1.32
C ASP A 303 -6.73 -15.59 1.75
N ARG A 304 -6.42 -16.57 2.60
CA ARG A 304 -5.07 -16.74 3.13
C ARG A 304 -4.08 -17.06 2.03
N GLN A 305 -3.05 -16.26 1.92
CA GLN A 305 -1.92 -16.47 1.03
C GLN A 305 -0.96 -17.50 1.61
N VAL A 306 -1.04 -18.72 1.11
CA VAL A 306 -0.16 -19.83 1.50
C VAL A 306 1.09 -19.83 0.62
N LEU A 307 2.27 -19.85 1.24
CA LEU A 307 3.53 -19.99 0.51
C LEU A 307 3.65 -21.41 -0.08
N MET A 308 3.83 -21.46 -1.39
CA MET A 308 3.97 -22.68 -2.18
C MET A 308 5.39 -22.78 -2.72
N LEU A 309 5.92 -24.00 -2.83
CA LEU A 309 7.15 -24.30 -3.54
C LEU A 309 6.88 -25.28 -4.68
N ARG A 310 7.38 -24.94 -5.87
CA ARG A 310 7.34 -25.76 -7.06
C ARG A 310 8.76 -26.12 -7.49
N ASP A 311 9.07 -27.41 -7.59
CA ASP A 311 10.29 -27.88 -8.25
C ASP A 311 10.17 -27.61 -9.76
N VAL A 312 11.13 -26.86 -10.31
CA VAL A 312 11.08 -26.41 -11.71
C VAL A 312 11.20 -27.58 -12.69
N ALA A 313 12.00 -28.58 -12.37
CA ALA A 313 12.27 -29.70 -13.28
C ALA A 313 11.13 -30.73 -13.29
N SER A 314 10.67 -31.15 -12.11
CA SER A 314 9.62 -32.17 -11.99
C SER A 314 8.19 -31.58 -12.04
N GLY A 315 8.03 -30.31 -11.77
CA GLY A 315 6.74 -29.64 -11.63
C GLY A 315 6.01 -29.99 -10.32
N GLN A 316 6.62 -30.74 -9.40
CA GLN A 316 6.00 -31.07 -8.11
C GLN A 316 5.81 -29.79 -7.27
N VAL A 317 4.60 -29.66 -6.70
CA VAL A 317 4.20 -28.52 -5.86
C VAL A 317 3.92 -29.01 -4.44
N ARG A 318 4.38 -28.25 -3.44
CA ARG A 318 4.04 -28.46 -2.04
C ARG A 318 3.71 -27.17 -1.31
N PRO A 319 2.66 -27.16 -0.47
CA PRO A 319 2.36 -26.03 0.38
C PRO A 319 3.36 -25.98 1.55
N LEU A 320 4.07 -24.85 1.70
CA LEU A 320 5.08 -24.72 2.73
C LEU A 320 4.51 -24.20 4.05
N THR A 321 3.52 -23.29 4.00
CA THR A 321 2.94 -22.63 5.18
C THR A 321 1.46 -22.99 5.43
N ALA A 322 0.98 -24.12 4.92
CA ALA A 322 -0.42 -24.52 5.11
C ALA A 322 -0.85 -24.62 6.59
N GLY A 323 0.07 -25.01 7.48
CA GLY A 323 -0.15 -25.11 8.92
C GLY A 323 0.03 -23.79 9.69
N TRP A 324 0.39 -22.69 9.04
CA TRP A 324 0.60 -21.39 9.65
C TRP A 324 -0.55 -20.43 9.29
N ASP A 325 -1.29 -19.99 10.30
CA ASP A 325 -2.50 -19.18 10.11
C ASP A 325 -2.19 -17.68 9.98
N ARG A 326 -1.32 -17.34 9.02
CA ARG A 326 -1.04 -15.97 8.56
C ARG A 326 -0.91 -15.95 7.04
N SER A 327 -1.28 -14.83 6.43
CA SER A 327 -1.05 -14.55 5.01
C SER A 327 0.38 -14.08 4.79
N VAL A 328 1.02 -14.60 3.75
CA VAL A 328 2.36 -14.17 3.31
C VAL A 328 2.21 -12.99 2.37
N ASP A 329 2.70 -11.80 2.75
CA ASP A 329 2.51 -10.56 1.99
C ASP A 329 3.69 -10.23 1.07
N SER A 330 4.88 -10.77 1.36
CA SER A 330 6.08 -10.62 0.52
C SER A 330 6.98 -11.84 0.61
N ILE A 331 7.79 -12.09 -0.43
CA ILE A 331 8.70 -13.23 -0.50
C ILE A 331 10.08 -12.77 -0.99
N ALA A 332 11.13 -13.19 -0.28
CA ALA A 332 12.50 -13.14 -0.77
C ALA A 332 13.24 -14.43 -0.37
N TRP A 333 14.07 -14.98 -1.24
CA TRP A 333 15.01 -16.05 -0.84
C TRP A 333 16.11 -15.45 0.03
N ALA A 334 16.43 -16.10 1.11
CA ALA A 334 17.60 -15.74 1.92
C ALA A 334 18.90 -16.07 1.15
N ASP A 335 20.01 -15.44 1.57
CA ASP A 335 21.33 -15.63 0.93
C ASP A 335 21.81 -17.10 0.95
N ASP A 336 21.36 -17.87 1.94
CA ASP A 336 21.67 -19.30 2.06
C ASP A 336 20.96 -20.20 1.04
N GLY A 337 19.94 -19.68 0.32
CA GLY A 337 19.09 -20.43 -0.60
C GLY A 337 18.27 -21.57 0.07
N ALA A 338 18.37 -21.72 1.40
CA ALA A 338 17.71 -22.78 2.17
C ALA A 338 16.51 -22.28 2.98
N SER A 339 16.32 -20.97 3.05
CA SER A 339 15.18 -20.32 3.72
C SER A 339 14.60 -19.18 2.89
N LEU A 340 13.35 -18.83 3.21
CA LEU A 340 12.65 -17.68 2.66
C LEU A 340 12.40 -16.64 3.76
N LEU A 341 12.49 -15.39 3.38
CA LEU A 341 12.16 -14.23 4.19
C LEU A 341 10.81 -13.73 3.72
N VAL A 342 9.87 -13.58 4.63
CA VAL A 342 8.52 -13.12 4.32
C VAL A 342 8.08 -12.07 5.33
N THR A 343 7.19 -11.17 4.90
CA THR A 343 6.38 -10.36 5.83
C THR A 343 4.99 -10.96 5.94
N ALA A 344 4.36 -10.75 7.08
CA ALA A 344 2.98 -11.17 7.33
C ALA A 344 2.39 -10.34 8.46
N GLY A 345 1.12 -9.94 8.30
CA GLY A 345 0.38 -9.26 9.37
C GLY A 345 0.21 -10.15 10.60
N ASP A 346 0.60 -9.65 11.78
CA ASP A 346 0.50 -10.36 13.06
C ASP A 346 0.16 -9.42 14.22
N THR A 347 -1.12 -9.35 14.55
CA THR A 347 -1.63 -8.62 15.74
C THR A 347 -1.17 -7.16 15.79
N LEU A 348 -1.69 -6.33 14.90
CA LEU A 348 -1.35 -4.91 14.73
C LEU A 348 0.07 -4.63 14.22
N GLU A 349 0.90 -5.62 13.95
CA GLU A 349 2.26 -5.49 13.46
C GLU A 349 2.44 -6.21 12.13
N GLU A 350 3.53 -5.92 11.43
CA GLU A 350 3.96 -6.65 10.23
C GLU A 350 5.45 -6.99 10.35
N PRO A 351 5.79 -8.03 11.13
CA PRO A 351 7.17 -8.46 11.31
C PRO A 351 7.70 -9.26 10.11
N VAL A 352 9.03 -9.41 10.06
CA VAL A 352 9.71 -10.35 9.18
C VAL A 352 9.74 -11.73 9.82
N PHE A 353 9.43 -12.74 9.01
CA PHE A 353 9.57 -14.16 9.37
C PHE A 353 10.60 -14.83 8.45
N ARG A 354 11.31 -15.81 9.00
CA ARG A 354 12.15 -16.75 8.25
C ARG A 354 11.43 -18.09 8.19
N ILE A 355 11.32 -18.65 6.98
CA ILE A 355 10.68 -19.95 6.75
C ILE A 355 11.70 -20.90 6.17
N ASN A 356 11.94 -22.02 6.84
CA ASN A 356 12.86 -23.06 6.35
C ASN A 356 12.24 -23.73 5.11
N ALA A 357 12.96 -23.67 3.98
CA ALA A 357 12.44 -24.14 2.69
C ALA A 357 12.21 -25.67 2.66
N SER A 358 12.88 -26.47 3.48
CA SER A 358 12.69 -27.92 3.52
C SER A 358 11.54 -28.35 4.44
N SER A 359 11.50 -27.82 5.67
CA SER A 359 10.57 -28.25 6.73
C SER A 359 9.30 -27.40 6.85
N GLY A 360 9.27 -26.17 6.31
CA GLY A 360 8.19 -25.20 6.52
C GLY A 360 8.18 -24.58 7.92
N ALA A 361 9.23 -24.81 8.74
CA ALA A 361 9.31 -24.20 10.06
C ALA A 361 9.39 -22.68 9.97
N VAL A 362 8.47 -22.00 10.66
CA VAL A 362 8.33 -20.53 10.67
C VAL A 362 8.97 -19.98 11.94
N THR A 363 9.84 -18.98 11.79
CA THR A 363 10.47 -18.25 12.91
C THR A 363 10.26 -16.76 12.72
N ARG A 364 9.62 -16.08 13.69
CA ARG A 364 9.55 -14.63 13.70
C ARG A 364 10.94 -14.06 13.97
N LEU A 365 11.44 -13.21 13.07
CA LEU A 365 12.75 -12.59 13.18
C LEU A 365 12.71 -11.25 13.92
N THR A 366 11.78 -10.37 13.56
CA THR A 366 11.76 -9.01 14.08
C THR A 366 10.73 -8.82 15.19
N GLY A 367 10.96 -7.78 16.01
CA GLY A 367 10.01 -7.28 17.00
C GLY A 367 8.84 -6.53 16.35
N ASP A 368 8.28 -5.58 17.09
CA ASP A 368 7.17 -4.73 16.64
C ASP A 368 7.64 -3.74 15.58
N GLY A 369 6.72 -3.36 14.70
CA GLY A 369 6.91 -2.46 13.58
C GLY A 369 6.28 -3.02 12.31
N HIS A 370 6.19 -2.16 11.31
CA HIS A 370 5.70 -2.51 9.98
C HIS A 370 6.92 -2.61 9.04
N PHE A 371 7.39 -3.83 8.81
CA PHE A 371 8.53 -4.12 7.96
C PHE A 371 8.10 -4.40 6.52
N GLY A 372 8.91 -3.96 5.56
CA GLY A 372 8.68 -4.22 4.14
C GLY A 372 9.98 -4.24 3.36
N ASN A 373 9.91 -4.57 2.06
CA ASN A 373 11.04 -4.57 1.14
C ASN A 373 12.26 -5.33 1.70
N VAL A 374 12.02 -6.54 2.19
CA VAL A 374 13.07 -7.38 2.81
C VAL A 374 14.00 -7.93 1.73
N LEU A 375 15.28 -7.64 1.84
CA LEU A 375 16.34 -8.06 0.90
C LEU A 375 17.45 -8.80 1.65
N PRO A 376 17.90 -9.95 1.15
CA PRO A 376 19.04 -10.66 1.73
C PRO A 376 20.33 -9.84 1.52
N LEU A 377 21.22 -9.90 2.51
CA LEU A 377 22.58 -9.41 2.43
C LEU A 377 23.55 -10.58 2.54
N PRO A 378 24.73 -10.52 1.88
CA PRO A 378 25.75 -11.53 2.07
C PRO A 378 26.09 -11.75 3.55
N GLY A 379 26.21 -13.03 3.96
CA GLY A 379 26.54 -13.41 5.33
C GLY A 379 25.35 -13.52 6.28
N GLY A 380 24.10 -13.59 5.75
CA GLY A 380 22.91 -13.97 6.51
C GLY A 380 22.28 -12.85 7.35
N ALA A 381 22.58 -11.60 7.03
CA ALA A 381 21.82 -10.44 7.48
C ALA A 381 20.81 -10.02 6.40
N GLU A 382 19.85 -9.16 6.74
CA GLU A 382 18.88 -8.62 5.80
C GLU A 382 18.86 -7.09 5.85
N LEU A 383 18.50 -6.45 4.74
CA LEU A 383 18.07 -5.06 4.67
C LEU A 383 16.55 -5.01 4.57
N ALA A 384 15.90 -4.12 5.30
CA ALA A 384 14.47 -3.90 5.18
C ALA A 384 14.11 -2.42 5.37
N THR A 385 12.97 -1.99 4.88
CA THR A 385 12.32 -0.77 5.35
C THR A 385 11.52 -1.09 6.61
N MET A 386 11.39 -0.11 7.51
CA MET A 386 10.50 -0.21 8.66
C MET A 386 9.88 1.15 8.96
N ASN A 387 8.58 1.15 9.19
CA ASN A 387 7.82 2.29 9.68
C ASN A 387 6.97 1.88 10.90
N SER A 388 6.34 2.85 11.50
CA SER A 388 5.35 2.65 12.56
C SER A 388 4.42 3.86 12.63
N ILE A 389 3.38 3.81 13.43
CA ILE A 389 2.51 4.95 13.70
C ILE A 389 3.30 6.21 14.16
N MET A 390 4.54 6.02 14.64
CA MET A 390 5.39 7.08 15.17
C MET A 390 6.24 7.77 14.11
N ALA A 391 6.65 7.05 13.04
CA ALA A 391 7.58 7.55 12.03
C ALA A 391 7.40 6.82 10.68
N PRO A 392 7.60 7.53 9.54
CA PRO A 392 7.65 6.92 8.22
C PRO A 392 8.89 6.04 8.03
N ASP A 393 8.96 5.38 6.86
CA ASP A 393 10.02 4.44 6.53
C ASP A 393 11.44 5.00 6.67
N ASP A 394 12.28 4.17 7.29
CA ASP A 394 13.72 4.24 7.26
C ASP A 394 14.30 2.85 6.92
N LEU A 395 15.58 2.79 6.51
CA LEU A 395 16.29 1.54 6.29
C LEU A 395 16.79 0.95 7.60
N TYR A 396 16.61 -0.34 7.76
CA TYR A 396 17.09 -1.14 8.89
C TYR A 396 17.91 -2.33 8.40
N ARG A 397 18.94 -2.66 9.15
CA ARG A 397 19.68 -3.93 9.03
C ARG A 397 19.14 -4.89 10.08
N ILE A 398 18.69 -6.04 9.63
CA ILE A 398 18.25 -7.13 10.51
C ILE A 398 19.43 -8.10 10.61
N GLY A 399 19.92 -8.33 11.82
CA GLY A 399 20.97 -9.31 12.09
C GLY A 399 20.42 -10.73 12.12
N SER A 400 21.30 -11.72 12.05
CA SER A 400 20.93 -13.16 12.04
C SER A 400 20.08 -13.61 13.23
N GLN A 401 20.12 -12.87 14.35
CA GLN A 401 19.32 -13.10 15.55
C GLN A 401 18.04 -12.22 15.58
N GLY A 402 17.72 -11.52 14.49
CA GLY A 402 16.51 -10.72 14.35
C GLY A 402 16.56 -9.30 14.95
N GLN A 403 17.71 -8.87 15.50
CA GLN A 403 17.85 -7.50 15.97
C GLN A 403 17.86 -6.53 14.80
N ALA A 404 16.91 -5.59 14.77
CA ALA A 404 16.82 -4.56 13.74
C ALA A 404 17.59 -3.30 14.19
N ALA A 405 18.62 -2.91 13.44
CA ALA A 405 19.38 -1.70 13.64
C ALA A 405 19.05 -0.66 12.57
N GLN A 406 18.63 0.54 12.99
CA GLN A 406 18.31 1.64 12.08
C GLN A 406 19.58 2.14 11.37
N LEU A 407 19.54 2.20 10.03
CA LEU A 407 20.63 2.66 9.18
C LEU A 407 20.45 4.11 8.71
N THR A 408 19.20 4.54 8.55
CA THR A 408 18.87 5.89 8.12
C THR A 408 17.90 6.57 9.10
N ASN A 409 17.86 7.89 9.10
CA ASN A 409 16.92 8.68 9.89
C ASN A 409 16.53 9.92 9.05
N VAL A 410 15.90 9.64 7.88
CA VAL A 410 15.69 10.68 6.85
C VAL A 410 14.72 11.76 7.28
N ASN A 411 13.82 11.47 8.20
CA ASN A 411 12.83 12.42 8.75
C ASN A 411 13.11 12.83 10.21
N GLY A 412 14.22 12.38 10.79
CA GLY A 412 14.50 12.56 12.21
C GLY A 412 14.54 14.01 12.68
N ALA A 413 15.13 14.90 11.88
CA ALA A 413 15.19 16.34 12.21
C ALA A 413 13.79 16.99 12.27
N MET A 414 12.86 16.58 11.43
CA MET A 414 11.47 17.05 11.46
C MET A 414 10.71 16.44 12.63
N LEU A 415 10.82 15.13 12.80
CA LEU A 415 10.14 14.40 13.87
C LEU A 415 10.54 14.89 15.27
N ALA A 416 11.81 15.28 15.45
CA ALA A 416 12.32 15.83 16.70
C ALA A 416 11.69 17.18 17.11
N GLN A 417 11.11 17.91 16.16
CA GLN A 417 10.41 19.19 16.41
C GLN A 417 8.93 18.99 16.78
N LEU A 418 8.41 17.77 16.66
CA LEU A 418 6.99 17.49 16.84
C LEU A 418 6.68 17.03 18.27
N ASP A 419 5.47 17.36 18.73
CA ASP A 419 4.96 16.91 20.02
C ASP A 419 5.02 15.39 20.13
N ARG A 420 5.36 14.89 21.32
CA ARG A 420 5.35 13.47 21.63
C ARG A 420 3.91 12.99 21.73
N VAL A 421 3.70 11.79 21.25
CA VAL A 421 2.44 11.07 21.38
C VAL A 421 2.66 9.76 22.13
N LYS A 422 1.62 9.25 22.76
CA LYS A 422 1.63 7.97 23.46
C LYS A 422 0.75 7.00 22.68
N PHE A 423 1.31 5.86 22.29
CA PHE A 423 0.63 4.78 21.60
C PHE A 423 0.50 3.60 22.54
N ASP A 424 -0.74 3.18 22.79
CA ASP A 424 -1.06 2.05 23.64
C ASP A 424 -1.94 1.06 22.88
N LYS A 425 -1.58 -0.23 22.89
CA LYS A 425 -2.40 -1.32 22.37
C LYS A 425 -3.26 -1.89 23.48
N PHE A 426 -4.47 -2.29 23.17
CA PHE A 426 -5.36 -2.97 24.12
C PHE A 426 -6.09 -4.13 23.45
N SER A 427 -6.66 -5.02 24.24
CA SER A 427 -7.52 -6.10 23.75
C SER A 427 -8.68 -6.33 24.70
N PHE A 428 -9.79 -6.80 24.16
CA PHE A 428 -11.02 -7.05 24.90
C PHE A 428 -11.77 -8.25 24.31
N LYS A 429 -12.84 -8.68 24.99
CA LYS A 429 -13.77 -9.68 24.45
C LYS A 429 -14.78 -9.02 23.52
N GLY A 430 -14.65 -9.28 22.22
CA GLY A 430 -15.54 -8.82 21.16
C GLY A 430 -16.80 -9.67 21.01
N ALA A 431 -17.37 -9.61 19.80
CA ALA A 431 -18.46 -10.47 19.39
C ALA A 431 -18.06 -11.95 19.54
N ASP A 432 -19.03 -12.82 19.75
CA ASP A 432 -18.86 -14.26 20.01
C ASP A 432 -17.89 -14.61 21.16
N GLY A 433 -17.36 -13.61 21.86
CA GLY A 433 -16.39 -13.77 22.95
C GLY A 433 -14.94 -13.84 22.49
N ASP A 434 -14.69 -13.59 21.23
CA ASP A 434 -13.37 -13.60 20.62
C ASP A 434 -12.50 -12.44 21.12
N LYS A 435 -11.18 -12.63 21.07
CA LYS A 435 -10.22 -11.61 21.44
C LYS A 435 -10.06 -10.62 20.30
N VAL A 436 -10.52 -9.40 20.51
CA VAL A 436 -10.42 -8.29 19.57
C VAL A 436 -9.36 -7.30 20.04
N TRP A 437 -8.60 -6.75 19.10
CA TRP A 437 -7.55 -5.79 19.40
C TRP A 437 -7.94 -4.39 18.97
N GLY A 438 -7.32 -3.41 19.63
CA GLY A 438 -7.41 -2.01 19.29
C GLY A 438 -6.20 -1.26 19.80
N TRP A 439 -6.15 0.00 19.47
CA TRP A 439 -5.12 0.91 19.95
C TRP A 439 -5.67 2.31 20.21
N GLU A 440 -4.96 3.05 21.04
CA GLU A 440 -5.18 4.47 21.26
C GLU A 440 -3.88 5.26 21.08
N LEU A 441 -4.01 6.46 20.51
CA LEU A 441 -2.91 7.40 20.33
C LEU A 441 -3.31 8.75 20.92
N LYS A 442 -2.50 9.28 21.83
CA LYS A 442 -2.79 10.50 22.59
C LYS A 442 -1.61 11.47 22.60
N PRO A 443 -1.85 12.79 22.74
CA PRO A 443 -0.78 13.76 23.07
C PRO A 443 -0.15 13.39 24.43
N ALA A 444 1.16 13.09 24.45
CA ALA A 444 1.83 12.53 25.65
C ALA A 444 1.84 13.48 26.88
N LEU A 445 1.82 14.79 26.64
CA LEU A 445 1.96 15.81 27.72
C LEU A 445 0.63 16.38 28.21
N ARG A 446 -0.51 15.91 27.66
CA ARG A 446 -1.83 16.37 28.08
C ARG A 446 -2.32 15.61 29.32
N LYS A 447 -3.03 16.32 30.17
CA LYS A 447 -3.70 15.73 31.37
C LYS A 447 -5.22 15.93 31.35
N ASP A 448 -5.71 16.74 30.43
CA ASP A 448 -7.13 17.04 30.26
C ASP A 448 -7.87 15.85 29.63
N LYS A 449 -9.19 15.81 29.82
CA LYS A 449 -10.03 14.87 29.08
C LYS A 449 -10.03 15.18 27.58
N LEU A 450 -9.66 14.21 26.79
CA LEU A 450 -9.51 14.31 25.33
C LEU A 450 -10.78 13.85 24.62
N PRO A 451 -11.37 14.68 23.74
CA PRO A 451 -12.40 14.20 22.82
C PRO A 451 -11.85 13.13 21.90
N ILE A 452 -12.68 12.22 21.45
CA ILE A 452 -12.27 11.01 20.75
C ILE A 452 -12.52 11.14 19.25
N ALA A 453 -11.47 10.97 18.44
CA ALA A 453 -11.56 10.60 17.03
C ALA A 453 -11.59 9.08 16.94
N PHE A 454 -12.77 8.50 16.74
CA PHE A 454 -12.94 7.05 16.63
C PHE A 454 -12.78 6.66 15.16
N LEU A 455 -11.59 6.11 14.82
CA LEU A 455 -11.18 5.80 13.45
C LEU A 455 -11.57 4.35 13.12
N ILE A 456 -12.33 4.18 12.04
CA ILE A 456 -12.83 2.89 11.56
C ILE A 456 -12.19 2.62 10.21
N HIS A 457 -11.38 1.55 10.11
CA HIS A 457 -10.65 1.24 8.89
C HIS A 457 -11.57 0.73 7.78
N GLY A 458 -11.08 0.84 6.55
CA GLY A 458 -11.68 0.26 5.36
C GLY A 458 -11.21 -1.17 5.12
N GLY A 459 -11.59 -1.72 3.99
CA GLY A 459 -11.41 -3.11 3.60
C GLY A 459 -12.77 -3.66 3.20
N PRO A 460 -13.47 -4.50 4.04
CA PRO A 460 -13.30 -4.64 5.51
C PRO A 460 -12.09 -5.42 5.97
N GLN A 461 -11.57 -6.32 5.13
CA GLN A 461 -10.34 -7.06 5.42
C GLN A 461 -9.14 -6.13 5.34
N GLY A 462 -8.66 -5.71 6.50
CA GLY A 462 -7.58 -4.76 6.67
C GLY A 462 -7.29 -4.50 8.13
N SER A 463 -6.45 -3.52 8.44
CA SER A 463 -6.14 -3.05 9.79
C SER A 463 -5.58 -1.64 9.74
N PHE A 464 -5.88 -0.81 10.73
CA PHE A 464 -5.08 0.37 11.05
C PHE A 464 -3.92 -0.03 11.96
N ALA A 465 -3.08 -0.94 11.48
CA ALA A 465 -1.93 -1.49 12.18
C ALA A 465 -0.98 -0.40 12.71
N ASN A 466 0.06 -0.81 13.45
CA ASN A 466 1.16 0.06 13.85
C ASN A 466 2.01 0.46 12.62
N SER A 467 1.41 1.22 11.71
CA SER A 467 2.03 1.64 10.46
C SER A 467 1.85 3.14 10.20
N TRP A 468 2.77 3.72 9.42
CA TRP A 468 2.68 5.10 8.97
C TRP A 468 1.74 5.22 7.77
N SER A 469 0.76 6.09 7.88
CA SER A 469 -0.14 6.41 6.77
C SER A 469 0.05 7.86 6.31
N TYR A 470 0.14 8.08 5.01
CA TYR A 470 0.09 9.41 4.41
C TYR A 470 -1.34 9.83 4.01
N ARG A 471 -2.33 9.00 4.34
CA ARG A 471 -3.77 9.28 4.09
C ARG A 471 -4.52 9.47 5.40
N TRP A 472 -4.74 8.42 6.16
CA TRP A 472 -5.39 8.43 7.49
C TRP A 472 -4.33 8.33 8.57
N ASN A 473 -3.55 9.42 8.77
CA ASN A 473 -2.49 9.43 9.77
C ASN A 473 -3.06 9.75 11.17
N PRO A 474 -3.07 8.78 12.10
CA PRO A 474 -3.68 8.99 13.42
C PRO A 474 -2.95 10.05 14.26
N ARG A 475 -1.67 10.28 14.00
CA ARG A 475 -0.90 11.30 14.70
C ARG A 475 -1.40 12.73 14.42
N LEU A 476 -1.99 12.97 13.22
CA LEU A 476 -2.58 14.26 12.91
C LEU A 476 -3.86 14.54 13.72
N PHE A 477 -4.58 13.51 14.16
CA PHE A 477 -5.75 13.70 15.03
C PHE A 477 -5.35 14.09 16.45
N THR A 478 -4.14 13.73 16.89
CA THR A 478 -3.65 14.16 18.21
C THR A 478 -3.20 15.64 18.22
N ALA A 479 -2.85 16.19 17.08
CA ALA A 479 -2.33 17.55 16.96
C ALA A 479 -3.33 18.63 17.44
N PRO A 480 -4.61 18.61 17.06
CA PRO A 480 -5.62 19.53 17.61
C PRO A 480 -6.11 19.15 19.01
N GLY A 481 -5.53 18.12 19.64
CA GLY A 481 -5.84 17.70 21.03
C GLY A 481 -6.96 16.68 21.16
N TYR A 482 -7.17 15.83 20.15
CA TYR A 482 -8.03 14.65 20.23
C TYR A 482 -7.23 13.40 20.63
N ALA A 483 -7.89 12.39 21.17
CA ALA A 483 -7.38 11.04 21.21
C ALA A 483 -7.87 10.29 19.96
N ALA A 484 -6.98 9.65 19.23
CA ALA A 484 -7.35 8.73 18.16
C ALA A 484 -7.49 7.33 18.75
N VAL A 485 -8.62 6.66 18.50
CA VAL A 485 -8.91 5.30 18.95
C VAL A 485 -9.35 4.48 17.76
N SER A 486 -8.82 3.29 17.59
CA SER A 486 -9.23 2.33 16.55
C SER A 486 -9.39 0.93 17.11
N VAL A 487 -10.23 0.13 16.46
CA VAL A 487 -10.50 -1.27 16.78
C VAL A 487 -10.42 -2.08 15.49
N ASP A 488 -9.66 -3.17 15.53
CA ASP A 488 -9.61 -4.16 14.47
C ASP A 488 -10.74 -5.18 14.70
N PHE A 489 -11.91 -4.86 14.18
CA PHE A 489 -13.15 -5.64 14.32
C PHE A 489 -13.10 -6.96 13.53
N HIS A 490 -14.05 -7.87 13.77
CA HIS A 490 -14.22 -9.10 12.99
C HIS A 490 -14.21 -8.80 11.48
N GLY A 491 -13.37 -9.49 10.73
CA GLY A 491 -13.03 -9.22 9.33
C GLY A 491 -11.62 -8.68 9.15
N SER A 492 -11.02 -8.07 10.19
CA SER A 492 -9.65 -7.53 10.10
C SER A 492 -8.62 -8.63 9.86
N THR A 493 -7.51 -8.27 9.20
CA THR A 493 -6.38 -9.16 8.90
C THR A 493 -5.38 -9.23 10.05
N GLY A 494 -4.50 -10.25 10.04
CA GLY A 494 -3.46 -10.43 11.06
C GLY A 494 -3.88 -11.20 12.32
N TYR A 495 -5.12 -11.74 12.35
CA TYR A 495 -5.68 -12.47 13.49
C TYR A 495 -6.06 -13.92 13.15
N GLY A 496 -5.67 -14.40 11.98
CA GLY A 496 -6.01 -15.70 11.44
C GLY A 496 -7.21 -15.66 10.49
N GLN A 497 -7.29 -16.67 9.61
CA GLN A 497 -8.27 -16.67 8.50
C GLN A 497 -9.71 -16.73 9.00
N ALA A 498 -9.99 -17.47 10.07
CA ALA A 498 -11.34 -17.56 10.63
C ALA A 498 -11.87 -16.18 11.10
N PHE A 499 -10.99 -15.33 11.67
CA PHE A 499 -11.36 -13.98 12.08
C PHE A 499 -11.63 -13.10 10.87
N THR A 500 -10.79 -13.19 9.83
CA THR A 500 -10.95 -12.47 8.55
C THR A 500 -12.24 -12.87 7.83
N ASP A 501 -12.57 -14.16 7.78
CA ASP A 501 -13.77 -14.71 7.12
C ASP A 501 -15.08 -14.34 7.85
N SER A 502 -15.01 -14.03 9.14
CA SER A 502 -16.18 -13.88 10.02
C SER A 502 -17.12 -12.73 9.66
N ILE A 503 -16.66 -11.81 8.80
CA ILE A 503 -17.46 -10.67 8.33
C ILE A 503 -18.35 -10.98 7.14
N ARG A 504 -18.07 -12.06 6.41
CA ARG A 504 -18.86 -12.46 5.24
C ARG A 504 -20.33 -12.61 5.61
N ASN A 505 -21.23 -11.96 4.89
CA ASN A 505 -22.68 -11.87 5.17
C ASN A 505 -23.03 -11.20 6.52
N ASP A 506 -22.08 -10.51 7.15
CA ASP A 506 -22.26 -9.93 8.49
C ASP A 506 -21.65 -8.52 8.65
N TRP A 507 -21.68 -7.73 7.58
CA TRP A 507 -21.03 -6.42 7.53
C TRP A 507 -21.40 -5.45 8.65
N GLY A 508 -22.67 -5.48 9.11
CA GLY A 508 -23.18 -4.58 10.16
C GLY A 508 -23.37 -5.24 11.53
N GLY A 509 -23.09 -6.53 11.67
CA GLY A 509 -23.32 -7.30 12.89
C GLY A 509 -22.13 -7.30 13.84
N LYS A 510 -21.29 -8.33 13.76
CA LYS A 510 -20.09 -8.48 14.61
C LYS A 510 -19.17 -7.26 14.61
N PRO A 511 -18.87 -6.64 13.44
CA PRO A 511 -18.04 -5.44 13.43
C PRO A 511 -18.61 -4.30 14.28
N LEU A 512 -19.92 -4.03 14.19
CA LEU A 512 -20.53 -3.00 15.01
C LEU A 512 -20.49 -3.34 16.50
N GLU A 513 -20.67 -4.61 16.86
CA GLU A 513 -20.57 -5.06 18.25
C GLU A 513 -19.14 -4.88 18.79
N ASP A 514 -18.12 -5.23 18.01
CA ASP A 514 -16.72 -5.02 18.38
C ASP A 514 -16.39 -3.54 18.57
N LEU A 515 -16.83 -2.69 17.65
CA LEU A 515 -16.65 -1.25 17.74
C LEU A 515 -17.31 -0.67 19.01
N LYS A 516 -18.52 -1.13 19.36
CA LYS A 516 -19.21 -0.74 20.59
C LYS A 516 -18.44 -1.17 21.84
N ARG A 517 -18.04 -2.43 21.89
CA ARG A 517 -17.31 -3.01 23.03
C ARG A 517 -15.91 -2.40 23.15
N GLY A 518 -15.21 -2.21 22.04
CA GLY A 518 -13.87 -1.65 22.03
C GLY A 518 -13.82 -0.19 22.46
N LEU A 519 -14.74 0.65 21.95
CA LEU A 519 -14.82 2.05 22.39
C LEU A 519 -15.21 2.14 23.88
N LYS A 520 -16.12 1.27 24.35
CA LYS A 520 -16.46 1.19 25.77
C LYS A 520 -15.25 0.75 26.61
N PHE A 521 -14.52 -0.29 26.17
CA PHE A 521 -13.33 -0.76 26.88
C PHE A 521 -12.27 0.35 26.99
N ALA A 522 -11.97 1.05 25.90
CA ALA A 522 -11.01 2.16 25.90
C ALA A 522 -11.43 3.25 26.90
N THR A 523 -12.70 3.70 26.87
CA THR A 523 -13.17 4.77 27.74
C THR A 523 -13.32 4.36 29.21
N ASP A 524 -13.53 3.09 29.51
CA ASP A 524 -13.61 2.57 30.89
C ASP A 524 -12.21 2.42 31.51
N ASN A 525 -11.20 2.13 30.72
CA ASN A 525 -9.83 1.85 31.18
C ASN A 525 -8.88 3.06 31.10
N ASP A 526 -9.21 4.05 30.27
CA ASP A 526 -8.45 5.31 30.23
C ASP A 526 -9.33 6.50 30.62
N PRO A 527 -9.17 7.04 31.85
CA PRO A 527 -9.92 8.19 32.35
C PRO A 527 -9.64 9.49 31.59
N GLN A 528 -8.57 9.53 30.77
CA GLN A 528 -8.24 10.67 29.93
C GLN A 528 -9.14 10.76 28.71
N LEU A 529 -9.77 9.67 28.27
CA LEU A 529 -10.71 9.67 27.15
C LEU A 529 -12.06 10.27 27.59
N ASP A 530 -12.55 11.27 26.84
CA ASP A 530 -13.87 11.86 27.13
C ASP A 530 -14.97 11.03 26.47
N SER A 531 -15.58 10.17 27.25
CA SER A 531 -16.69 9.32 26.79
C SER A 531 -17.92 10.09 26.31
N THR A 532 -18.02 11.40 26.55
CA THR A 532 -19.17 12.22 26.15
C THR A 532 -18.97 12.95 24.83
N ARG A 533 -17.71 13.03 24.35
CA ARG A 533 -17.33 13.74 23.13
C ARG A 533 -16.57 12.81 22.19
N ALA A 534 -17.28 12.19 21.25
CA ALA A 534 -16.68 11.35 20.22
C ALA A 534 -17.27 11.68 18.85
N CYS A 535 -16.44 11.60 17.81
CA CYS A 535 -16.82 11.61 16.41
C CYS A 535 -16.39 10.27 15.79
N ALA A 536 -17.28 9.61 15.04
CA ALA A 536 -16.94 8.42 14.28
C ALA A 536 -16.47 8.83 12.88
N LEU A 537 -15.33 8.28 12.44
CA LEU A 537 -14.73 8.61 11.15
C LEU A 537 -14.32 7.33 10.44
N GLY A 538 -14.63 7.23 9.15
CA GLY A 538 -14.21 6.08 8.35
C GLY A 538 -14.25 6.35 6.86
N GLY A 539 -13.44 5.60 6.13
CA GLY A 539 -13.38 5.61 4.68
C GLY A 539 -13.62 4.22 4.10
N SER A 540 -14.15 4.12 2.88
CA SER A 540 -14.45 2.86 2.22
C SER A 540 -15.46 2.01 3.05
N TYR A 541 -15.12 0.79 3.42
CA TYR A 541 -15.93 0.04 4.39
C TYR A 541 -16.11 0.81 5.70
N GLY A 542 -15.08 1.51 6.20
CA GLY A 542 -15.23 2.38 7.37
C GLY A 542 -16.26 3.50 7.14
N GLY A 543 -16.35 4.02 5.91
CA GLY A 543 -17.38 4.97 5.47
C GLY A 543 -18.78 4.32 5.41
N TYR A 544 -18.89 3.06 4.97
CA TYR A 544 -20.09 2.25 5.11
C TYR A 544 -20.47 2.09 6.59
N MET A 545 -19.53 1.71 7.44
CA MET A 545 -19.78 1.47 8.85
C MET A 545 -20.27 2.73 9.56
N VAL A 546 -19.78 3.93 9.22
CA VAL A 546 -20.31 5.16 9.84
C VAL A 546 -21.70 5.51 9.31
N ASN A 547 -22.06 5.19 8.06
CA ASN A 547 -23.44 5.24 7.56
C ASN A 547 -24.33 4.25 8.32
N TRP A 548 -23.84 3.04 8.61
CA TRP A 548 -24.54 2.03 9.40
C TRP A 548 -24.73 2.47 10.86
N ILE A 549 -23.69 3.02 11.47
CA ILE A 549 -23.71 3.60 12.82
C ILE A 549 -24.78 4.69 12.93
N GLU A 550 -24.92 5.53 11.92
CA GLU A 550 -25.92 6.60 11.93
C GLU A 550 -27.36 6.08 12.08
N GLY A 551 -27.66 4.90 11.57
CA GLY A 551 -28.96 4.24 11.73
C GLY A 551 -29.10 3.35 12.99
N ASN A 552 -27.98 2.94 13.62
CA ASN A 552 -27.99 1.86 14.61
C ASN A 552 -27.27 2.18 15.94
N TRP A 553 -26.50 3.28 16.00
CA TRP A 553 -25.73 3.69 17.19
C TRP A 553 -25.41 5.19 17.23
N SER A 554 -26.19 6.01 16.58
CA SER A 554 -25.91 7.44 16.36
C SER A 554 -25.82 8.27 17.65
N ASP A 555 -26.57 7.92 18.68
CA ASP A 555 -26.63 8.65 19.97
C ASP A 555 -25.28 8.70 20.71
N ARG A 556 -24.33 7.82 20.34
CA ARG A 556 -22.98 7.79 20.90
C ARG A 556 -22.09 8.93 20.43
N PHE A 557 -22.35 9.49 19.25
CA PHE A 557 -21.44 10.39 18.55
C PHE A 557 -22.00 11.81 18.42
N LYS A 558 -21.13 12.81 18.56
CA LYS A 558 -21.45 14.22 18.33
C LYS A 558 -21.39 14.60 16.85
N CYS A 559 -20.59 13.89 16.08
CA CYS A 559 -20.45 14.04 14.64
C CYS A 559 -19.98 12.74 13.98
N ILE A 560 -20.18 12.70 12.68
CA ILE A 560 -19.70 11.63 11.79
C ILE A 560 -18.91 12.26 10.64
N VAL A 561 -17.85 11.56 10.19
CA VAL A 561 -17.14 11.84 8.94
C VAL A 561 -17.16 10.57 8.09
N GLN A 562 -17.90 10.63 7.03
CA GLN A 562 -18.05 9.57 6.02
C GLN A 562 -17.20 9.95 4.80
N HIS A 563 -16.24 9.10 4.42
CA HIS A 563 -15.43 9.26 3.24
C HIS A 563 -15.59 8.02 2.36
N ASP A 564 -16.02 8.22 1.12
CA ASP A 564 -16.18 7.19 0.08
C ASP A 564 -16.88 5.91 0.62
N GLY A 565 -17.96 6.07 1.38
CA GLY A 565 -18.65 4.96 2.05
C GLY A 565 -19.86 4.47 1.27
N VAL A 566 -20.09 3.16 1.26
CA VAL A 566 -21.33 2.58 0.72
C VAL A 566 -22.52 3.09 1.50
N PHE A 567 -23.50 3.62 0.79
CA PHE A 567 -24.77 4.09 1.33
C PHE A 567 -25.95 3.20 0.93
N ASP A 568 -25.99 2.80 -0.35
CA ASP A 568 -27.00 1.90 -0.89
C ASP A 568 -26.34 0.69 -1.55
N ALA A 569 -26.39 -0.46 -0.89
CA ALA A 569 -25.81 -1.71 -1.37
C ALA A 569 -26.43 -2.19 -2.70
N ARG A 570 -27.68 -1.81 -2.98
CA ARG A 570 -28.35 -2.13 -4.27
C ARG A 570 -27.67 -1.44 -5.45
N ALA A 571 -27.42 -0.13 -5.29
CA ALA A 571 -26.74 0.65 -6.32
C ALA A 571 -25.28 0.22 -6.43
N MET A 572 -24.60 -0.01 -5.30
CA MET A 572 -23.22 -0.46 -5.24
C MET A 572 -22.99 -1.72 -6.05
N ALA A 573 -23.86 -2.73 -5.95
CA ALA A 573 -23.77 -4.00 -6.67
C ALA A 573 -23.73 -3.86 -8.20
N TYR A 574 -24.17 -2.73 -8.76
CA TYR A 574 -24.16 -2.46 -10.21
C TYR A 574 -23.24 -1.31 -10.61
N GLU A 575 -22.72 -0.56 -9.64
CA GLU A 575 -21.88 0.61 -9.88
C GLU A 575 -20.40 0.38 -9.64
N THR A 576 -20.03 -0.55 -8.72
CA THR A 576 -18.63 -0.86 -8.43
C THR A 576 -17.93 -1.51 -9.63
N GLU A 577 -16.63 -1.31 -9.73
CA GLU A 577 -15.85 -1.87 -10.84
C GLU A 577 -15.40 -3.31 -10.60
N GLU A 578 -15.25 -3.76 -9.33
CA GLU A 578 -14.89 -5.12 -8.95
C GLU A 578 -16.07 -5.87 -8.34
N LEU A 579 -16.73 -6.69 -9.15
CA LEU A 579 -17.93 -7.42 -8.72
C LEU A 579 -17.60 -8.61 -7.80
N TRP A 580 -16.42 -9.25 -7.96
CA TRP A 580 -16.04 -10.40 -7.11
C TRP A 580 -16.03 -10.06 -5.63
N PHE A 581 -15.55 -8.86 -5.25
CA PHE A 581 -15.54 -8.39 -3.87
C PHE A 581 -16.96 -8.26 -3.31
N ASP A 582 -17.80 -7.49 -4.00
CA ASP A 582 -19.17 -7.20 -3.55
C ASP A 582 -20.03 -8.47 -3.50
N GLU A 583 -19.94 -9.33 -4.51
CA GLU A 583 -20.65 -10.62 -4.54
C GLU A 583 -20.16 -11.56 -3.45
N TRP A 584 -18.83 -11.68 -3.22
CA TRP A 584 -18.30 -12.56 -2.16
C TRP A 584 -18.80 -12.14 -0.78
N GLU A 585 -18.76 -10.86 -0.48
CA GLU A 585 -19.18 -10.31 0.81
C GLU A 585 -20.68 -10.51 1.09
N HIS A 586 -21.48 -10.63 0.04
CA HIS A 586 -22.93 -10.84 0.12
C HIS A 586 -23.38 -12.27 -0.26
N GLY A 587 -22.50 -13.26 -0.06
CA GLY A 587 -22.86 -14.69 -0.19
C GLY A 587 -22.44 -15.35 -1.50
N GLY A 588 -21.74 -14.68 -2.39
CA GLY A 588 -21.21 -15.20 -3.64
C GLY A 588 -22.23 -15.21 -4.78
N LYS A 589 -23.22 -14.32 -4.74
CA LYS A 589 -24.26 -14.17 -5.76
C LYS A 589 -24.42 -12.69 -6.12
N ALA A 590 -24.81 -12.45 -7.38
CA ALA A 590 -25.19 -11.11 -7.80
C ALA A 590 -26.47 -10.64 -7.08
N TYR A 591 -26.67 -9.32 -6.97
CA TYR A 591 -27.84 -8.74 -6.28
C TYR A 591 -29.17 -9.30 -6.77
N TYR A 592 -29.38 -9.44 -8.09
CA TYR A 592 -30.64 -9.95 -8.66
C TYR A 592 -30.93 -11.42 -8.34
N GLU A 593 -29.92 -12.19 -7.91
CA GLU A 593 -30.06 -13.60 -7.53
C GLU A 593 -30.40 -13.77 -6.04
N ASP A 594 -29.89 -12.86 -5.18
CA ASP A 594 -30.14 -12.88 -3.73
C ASP A 594 -30.20 -11.45 -3.14
N PRO A 595 -31.23 -10.67 -3.43
CA PRO A 595 -31.36 -9.31 -2.90
C PRO A 595 -31.31 -9.25 -1.36
N ALA A 596 -31.79 -10.30 -0.67
CA ALA A 596 -31.90 -10.31 0.78
C ALA A 596 -30.50 -10.24 1.47
N ALA A 597 -29.48 -10.84 0.87
CA ALA A 597 -28.11 -10.78 1.38
C ALA A 597 -27.58 -9.35 1.43
N PHE A 598 -27.88 -8.54 0.40
CA PHE A 598 -27.46 -7.15 0.30
C PHE A 598 -28.31 -6.23 1.18
N GLU A 599 -29.63 -6.47 1.26
CA GLU A 599 -30.55 -5.62 2.01
C GLU A 599 -30.40 -5.74 3.54
N LYS A 600 -29.88 -6.86 4.03
CA LYS A 600 -29.74 -7.13 5.46
C LYS A 600 -28.94 -6.05 6.20
N TRP A 601 -27.85 -5.58 5.60
CA TRP A 601 -26.93 -4.63 6.17
C TRP A 601 -26.86 -3.30 5.39
N ASN A 602 -27.93 -2.97 4.65
CA ASN A 602 -27.99 -1.81 3.78
C ASN A 602 -28.32 -0.51 4.53
N PRO A 603 -27.40 0.48 4.64
CA PRO A 603 -27.61 1.70 5.41
C PRO A 603 -28.82 2.53 4.96
N VAL A 604 -29.14 2.55 3.67
CA VAL A 604 -30.26 3.33 3.12
C VAL A 604 -31.60 2.96 3.75
N ASN A 605 -31.76 1.72 4.20
CA ASN A 605 -32.98 1.24 4.86
C ASN A 605 -33.20 1.86 6.24
N TYR A 606 -32.18 2.51 6.82
CA TYR A 606 -32.20 3.07 8.16
C TYR A 606 -32.16 4.60 8.18
N VAL A 607 -32.24 5.26 7.04
CA VAL A 607 -32.20 6.73 6.91
C VAL A 607 -33.26 7.43 7.80
N ALA A 608 -34.42 6.81 8.02
CA ALA A 608 -35.44 7.36 8.91
C ALA A 608 -34.98 7.52 10.38
N LYS A 609 -33.90 6.81 10.80
CA LYS A 609 -33.32 6.88 12.16
C LYS A 609 -32.15 7.87 12.25
N TRP A 610 -31.66 8.37 11.14
CA TRP A 610 -30.49 9.25 11.08
C TRP A 610 -30.73 10.58 11.77
N ARG A 611 -29.77 11.08 12.55
CA ARG A 611 -29.90 12.33 13.31
C ARG A 611 -28.57 13.04 13.61
N THR A 612 -27.42 12.36 13.45
CA THR A 612 -26.11 12.92 13.80
C THR A 612 -25.55 13.79 12.68
N PRO A 613 -24.99 14.97 12.97
CA PRO A 613 -24.34 15.80 11.97
C PRO A 613 -23.24 15.04 11.23
N MET A 614 -23.23 15.09 9.89
CA MET A 614 -22.31 14.32 9.06
C MET A 614 -21.60 15.16 8.01
N LEU A 615 -20.25 15.02 7.94
CA LEU A 615 -19.44 15.45 6.81
C LEU A 615 -19.33 14.27 5.84
N VAL A 616 -19.78 14.47 4.61
CA VAL A 616 -19.69 13.48 3.52
C VAL A 616 -18.58 13.92 2.57
N ILE A 617 -17.65 13.03 2.28
CA ILE A 617 -16.52 13.28 1.38
C ILE A 617 -16.54 12.22 0.28
N THR A 618 -16.34 12.63 -0.97
CA THR A 618 -16.33 11.74 -2.13
C THR A 618 -15.48 12.32 -3.26
N SER A 619 -15.08 11.48 -4.21
CA SER A 619 -14.22 11.84 -5.34
C SER A 619 -14.81 11.35 -6.67
N GLU A 620 -14.76 12.19 -7.73
CA GLU A 620 -15.43 11.86 -9.00
C GLU A 620 -14.78 10.71 -9.77
N ASN A 621 -13.47 10.44 -9.54
CA ASN A 621 -12.77 9.32 -10.16
C ASN A 621 -12.69 8.09 -9.25
N ASP A 622 -13.53 8.00 -8.22
CA ASP A 622 -13.70 6.80 -7.44
C ASP A 622 -14.64 5.84 -8.18
N PHE A 623 -14.07 4.73 -8.67
CA PHE A 623 -14.84 3.68 -9.34
C PHE A 623 -15.05 2.46 -8.46
N ARG A 624 -14.37 2.39 -7.31
CA ARG A 624 -14.58 1.38 -6.28
C ARG A 624 -15.89 1.63 -5.53
N ILE A 625 -16.05 2.81 -4.94
CA ILE A 625 -17.30 3.28 -4.33
C ILE A 625 -17.68 4.57 -5.03
N PRO A 626 -18.48 4.50 -6.09
CA PRO A 626 -18.79 5.64 -6.95
C PRO A 626 -19.33 6.84 -6.19
N TYR A 627 -18.95 8.03 -6.61
CA TYR A 627 -19.30 9.29 -5.95
C TYR A 627 -20.82 9.50 -5.79
N THR A 628 -21.63 8.78 -6.56
CA THR A 628 -23.09 8.73 -6.45
C THR A 628 -23.54 8.25 -5.08
N GLN A 629 -22.80 7.37 -4.42
CA GLN A 629 -23.05 6.90 -3.05
C GLN A 629 -22.96 8.07 -2.05
N GLY A 630 -21.94 8.91 -2.19
CA GLY A 630 -21.78 10.12 -1.38
C GLY A 630 -22.88 11.15 -1.64
N LEU A 631 -23.25 11.39 -2.91
CA LEU A 631 -24.36 12.29 -3.27
C LEU A 631 -25.68 11.82 -2.69
N ALA A 632 -25.95 10.51 -2.75
CA ALA A 632 -27.19 9.92 -2.21
C ALA A 632 -27.25 10.05 -0.68
N SER A 633 -26.14 9.73 0.03
CA SER A 633 -26.01 9.93 1.47
C SER A 633 -26.25 11.39 1.89
N PHE A 634 -25.60 12.34 1.20
CA PHE A 634 -25.79 13.77 1.47
C PHE A 634 -27.23 14.22 1.21
N THR A 635 -27.85 13.74 0.14
CA THR A 635 -29.27 14.04 -0.18
C THR A 635 -30.20 13.55 0.93
N ALA A 636 -29.96 12.33 1.45
CA ALA A 636 -30.72 11.76 2.55
C ALA A 636 -30.63 12.65 3.82
N LEU A 637 -29.41 13.08 4.19
CA LEU A 637 -29.18 13.98 5.32
C LEU A 637 -29.91 15.31 5.17
N GLN A 638 -29.79 15.96 4.00
CA GLN A 638 -30.44 17.24 3.71
C GLN A 638 -31.96 17.11 3.74
N ARG A 639 -32.53 16.07 3.15
CA ARG A 639 -33.98 15.80 3.16
C ARG A 639 -34.52 15.55 4.58
N ARG A 640 -33.68 15.02 5.47
CA ARG A 640 -33.98 14.82 6.89
C ARG A 640 -33.78 16.07 7.75
N GLY A 641 -33.26 17.15 7.19
CA GLY A 641 -32.91 18.37 7.94
C GLY A 641 -31.71 18.19 8.87
N ILE A 642 -30.87 17.18 8.64
CA ILE A 642 -29.69 16.92 9.44
C ILE A 642 -28.55 17.83 8.99
N SER A 643 -27.87 18.48 9.93
CA SER A 643 -26.70 19.31 9.63
C SER A 643 -25.65 18.48 8.91
N SER A 644 -25.35 18.84 7.68
CA SER A 644 -24.38 18.10 6.86
C SER A 644 -23.60 19.00 5.93
N ARG A 645 -22.45 18.53 5.50
CA ARG A 645 -21.59 19.16 4.49
C ARG A 645 -21.16 18.10 3.49
N LEU A 646 -21.14 18.46 2.21
CA LEU A 646 -20.58 17.64 1.14
C LEU A 646 -19.25 18.25 0.67
N LEU A 647 -18.20 17.45 0.60
CA LEU A 647 -16.91 17.78 0.03
C LEU A 647 -16.63 16.86 -1.15
N VAL A 648 -16.56 17.41 -2.35
CA VAL A 648 -16.31 16.66 -3.60
C VAL A 648 -14.93 17.02 -4.13
N TYR A 649 -14.16 16.00 -4.51
CA TYR A 649 -12.89 16.16 -5.22
C TYR A 649 -13.06 15.72 -6.68
N PRO A 650 -13.06 16.64 -7.63
CA PRO A 650 -13.31 16.32 -9.05
C PRO A 650 -12.12 15.62 -9.72
N ASP A 651 -10.95 15.66 -9.11
CA ASP A 651 -9.68 15.21 -9.66
C ASP A 651 -8.95 14.17 -8.80
N GLU A 652 -9.62 13.60 -7.81
CA GLU A 652 -9.15 12.50 -6.95
C GLU A 652 -9.95 11.22 -7.21
N ASN A 653 -9.39 10.11 -6.75
CA ASN A 653 -9.98 8.78 -6.79
C ASN A 653 -10.46 8.34 -5.39
N HIS A 654 -10.57 7.03 -5.16
CA HIS A 654 -10.88 6.44 -3.84
C HIS A 654 -9.90 6.89 -2.75
N TRP A 655 -8.74 7.41 -3.13
CA TRP A 655 -7.72 7.95 -2.24
C TRP A 655 -7.44 9.41 -2.58
N VAL A 656 -7.55 10.31 -1.60
CA VAL A 656 -7.16 11.72 -1.76
C VAL A 656 -5.64 11.82 -1.66
N LEU A 657 -4.94 11.87 -2.79
CA LEU A 657 -3.48 11.71 -2.87
C LEU A 657 -2.70 12.99 -3.15
N LYS A 658 -3.33 13.97 -3.84
CA LYS A 658 -2.66 15.23 -4.16
C LYS A 658 -2.42 16.03 -2.87
N PRO A 659 -1.21 16.57 -2.65
CA PRO A 659 -0.85 17.21 -1.38
C PRO A 659 -1.81 18.31 -0.92
N LYS A 660 -2.20 19.21 -1.82
CA LYS A 660 -3.14 20.31 -1.48
C LYS A 660 -4.53 19.79 -1.13
N ASN A 661 -5.01 18.76 -1.84
CA ASN A 661 -6.30 18.13 -1.57
C ASN A 661 -6.30 17.42 -0.21
N SER A 662 -5.23 16.69 0.10
CA SER A 662 -5.05 16.03 1.40
C SER A 662 -4.98 17.05 2.55
N ILE A 663 -4.22 18.14 2.41
CA ILE A 663 -4.18 19.22 3.42
C ILE A 663 -5.57 19.82 3.63
N ARG A 664 -6.33 20.06 2.55
CA ARG A 664 -7.70 20.53 2.64
C ARG A 664 -8.62 19.52 3.32
N TRP A 665 -8.47 18.23 3.00
CA TRP A 665 -9.23 17.15 3.63
C TRP A 665 -9.10 17.20 5.16
N TYR A 666 -7.87 17.27 5.68
CA TYR A 666 -7.63 17.38 7.12
C TYR A 666 -8.22 18.67 7.71
N GLY A 667 -8.10 19.79 7.02
CA GLY A 667 -8.68 21.06 7.46
C GLY A 667 -10.22 20.99 7.60
N GLU A 668 -10.92 20.40 6.62
CA GLU A 668 -12.37 20.21 6.65
C GLU A 668 -12.80 19.23 7.74
N VAL A 669 -12.07 18.12 7.90
CA VAL A 669 -12.36 17.12 8.94
C VAL A 669 -12.18 17.72 10.34
N PHE A 670 -11.06 18.37 10.62
CA PHE A 670 -10.82 18.98 11.93
C PHE A 670 -11.76 20.16 12.21
N GLY A 671 -12.09 20.96 11.19
CA GLY A 671 -13.09 22.00 11.30
C GLY A 671 -14.48 21.45 11.64
N TRP A 672 -14.86 20.32 11.05
CA TRP A 672 -16.11 19.61 11.35
C TRP A 672 -16.13 19.06 12.78
N MET A 673 -15.07 18.37 13.19
CA MET A 673 -14.93 17.84 14.55
C MET A 673 -14.98 18.95 15.60
N ALA A 674 -14.24 20.05 15.37
CA ALA A 674 -14.23 21.19 16.30
C ALA A 674 -15.62 21.87 16.43
N LYS A 675 -16.36 21.95 15.35
CA LYS A 675 -17.74 22.50 15.36
C LYS A 675 -18.68 21.73 16.30
N TRP A 676 -18.56 20.41 16.35
CA TRP A 676 -19.53 19.56 17.06
C TRP A 676 -19.03 19.04 18.41
N MET A 677 -17.73 18.90 18.59
CA MET A 677 -17.13 18.44 19.84
C MET A 677 -16.45 19.56 20.66
N GLY A 678 -16.40 20.75 20.10
CA GLY A 678 -15.49 21.79 20.58
C GLY A 678 -14.04 21.56 20.10
N PRO A 679 -13.17 22.59 20.22
CA PRO A 679 -11.76 22.41 19.95
C PRO A 679 -11.25 21.28 20.84
N GLY A 680 -10.32 20.49 20.33
CA GLY A 680 -9.52 19.62 21.17
C GLY A 680 -8.90 20.45 22.30
N ALA A 681 -8.46 19.80 23.38
CA ALA A 681 -7.88 20.51 24.50
C ALA A 681 -6.81 21.53 24.02
N THR A 682 -6.99 22.81 24.30
CA THR A 682 -5.99 23.86 24.02
C THR A 682 -4.79 23.69 24.97
N ARG A 683 -3.58 24.08 24.53
CA ARG A 683 -2.37 24.02 25.38
C ARG A 683 -2.52 24.84 26.67
#